data_2020e58c8f5c674524bce60163bf90ff
#
_entry.id   2020e58c8f5c674524bce60163bf90ff
#
_cell.length_a   1.000
_cell.length_b   1.000
_cell.length_c   1.000
_cell.angle_alpha   90.00
_cell.angle_beta   90.00
_cell.angle_gamma   90.00
#
_symmetry.space_group_name_H-M   'P 1'
#
loop_
_entity.id
_entity.type
_entity.pdbx_description
1 polymer ?
#
loop_
_entity_poly.entity_id
_entity_poly.type
_entity_poly.pdbx_seq_one_letter_code
_entity_poly.pdbx_strand_id
1 'polypeptide(L)'
;MMQFERKNLDNEQLVHFYKSLLLPRMIEEKMLVLLRQGRISKWFSGIGQEAIAVGATLALQDDEWIMPLHRNLGVFTTRKMPLHKLFMQWQGSAEGYSKGRERSFHFGNKEHHICGMISHLGPQLAIADGVALAHKLKKENKISLAFTGEGGTSEGDFHEALNVAAVWDLPVIFIIENNGYGLSTPINEQYRCENLVDRAKGYGMEGVQLDGNNILTVYDTIKGVRDYCINNQKPYLIECKTFRMRGHEEASGTKYVPQHLFDEWKEKDPVIKFENYLLNENILTAEAITSIKQETKTYIDEELATGFAAPSIVVNTQVELKDVYAEKSLADSWGSTINIIDNAEPETSNQQQSTEKRFINAIIDGLKQSMAQHPNLILMGQDIAEYGGAFKITEGFVEMFGKERVRNTPICESAIVGAALGLSLEGYKVMMEMQFADFASVGFNQIVNNLAKIYYRWNQNADVVIRMPTGAGVGAGPFHSQSNEAWFVHTPGLKVVYPSTPIDAKGLLIAALNDPNPVLYFEHKALYRSVTGNVPDEYYEIEIGKAKVVQYGDDISVITYGAGIHWAVNYAKEHQDISLDILDLRTLLPLDYVAIKASVERTGKVLILHEDTLTGGIGGEISAWINEHCFETLDAPVIRCASLDTPIPFNIELEKNFLAKSRLDESVQKLMSY
;
A
#
# COMPACT_ATOMS: atom_id res chain seq x y z
N MET A 1 -10.77 -41.63 9.01
CA MET A 1 -10.83 -41.72 7.54
C MET A 1 -11.53 -40.48 7.04
N MET A 2 -10.99 -39.77 6.05
CA MET A 2 -11.62 -38.56 5.50
C MET A 2 -12.97 -38.94 4.89
N GLN A 3 -14.03 -38.29 5.32
CA GLN A 3 -15.39 -38.53 4.84
C GLN A 3 -15.82 -37.39 3.93
N PHE A 4 -16.22 -37.69 2.70
CA PHE A 4 -16.70 -36.71 1.74
C PHE A 4 -18.24 -36.70 1.75
N GLU A 5 -18.83 -35.55 2.03
CA GLU A 5 -20.28 -35.34 2.01
C GLU A 5 -20.65 -34.45 0.82
N ARG A 6 -21.23 -35.06 -0.22
CA ARG A 6 -21.59 -34.34 -1.46
C ARG A 6 -22.75 -33.36 -1.32
N LYS A 7 -23.55 -33.51 -0.26
CA LYS A 7 -24.80 -32.74 -0.06
C LYS A 7 -25.61 -32.60 -1.35
N ASN A 8 -25.80 -31.38 -1.84
CA ASN A 8 -26.61 -31.10 -3.04
C ASN A 8 -25.79 -31.06 -4.34
N LEU A 9 -24.51 -31.42 -4.32
CA LEU A 9 -23.66 -31.41 -5.52
C LEU A 9 -24.02 -32.57 -6.45
N ASP A 10 -24.20 -32.31 -7.74
CA ASP A 10 -24.38 -33.30 -8.76
C ASP A 10 -23.03 -33.89 -9.24
N ASN A 11 -23.10 -34.91 -10.11
CA ASN A 11 -21.90 -35.58 -10.60
C ASN A 11 -21.03 -34.67 -11.47
N GLU A 12 -21.60 -33.76 -12.24
CA GLU A 12 -20.85 -32.81 -13.09
C GLU A 12 -20.05 -31.85 -12.22
N GLN A 13 -20.65 -31.34 -11.16
CA GLN A 13 -19.97 -30.47 -10.18
C GLN A 13 -18.83 -31.20 -9.47
N LEU A 14 -19.02 -32.45 -9.06
CA LEU A 14 -17.97 -33.27 -8.44
C LEU A 14 -16.79 -33.52 -9.39
N VAL A 15 -17.10 -33.82 -10.67
CA VAL A 15 -16.07 -33.98 -11.72
C VAL A 15 -15.35 -32.64 -11.96
N HIS A 16 -16.06 -31.50 -11.94
CA HIS A 16 -15.48 -30.18 -12.05
C HIS A 16 -14.52 -29.88 -10.87
N PHE A 17 -14.93 -30.24 -9.65
CA PHE A 17 -14.05 -30.06 -8.45
C PHE A 17 -12.78 -30.91 -8.58
N TYR A 18 -12.88 -32.13 -9.08
CA TYR A 18 -11.73 -32.98 -9.32
C TYR A 18 -10.76 -32.36 -10.34
N LYS A 19 -11.28 -31.90 -11.48
CA LYS A 19 -10.46 -31.23 -12.50
C LYS A 19 -9.79 -29.96 -11.95
N SER A 20 -10.52 -29.16 -11.16
CA SER A 20 -10.01 -27.94 -10.52
C SER A 20 -8.93 -28.24 -9.48
N LEU A 21 -9.02 -29.36 -8.77
CA LEU A 21 -8.05 -29.82 -7.79
C LEU A 21 -6.81 -30.46 -8.44
N LEU A 22 -7.02 -31.18 -9.54
CA LEU A 22 -5.95 -31.86 -10.28
C LEU A 22 -5.02 -30.89 -11.03
N LEU A 23 -5.60 -29.83 -11.62
CA LEU A 23 -4.84 -28.88 -12.44
C LEU A 23 -3.67 -28.24 -11.69
N PRO A 24 -3.84 -27.58 -10.51
CA PRO A 24 -2.72 -27.02 -9.77
C PRO A 24 -1.70 -28.10 -9.35
N ARG A 25 -2.09 -29.30 -8.95
CA ARG A 25 -1.19 -30.40 -8.64
C ARG A 25 -0.28 -30.73 -9.82
N MET A 26 -0.83 -30.91 -11.01
CA MET A 26 -0.06 -31.28 -12.20
C MET A 26 0.84 -30.13 -12.68
N ILE A 27 0.40 -28.88 -12.51
CA ILE A 27 1.27 -27.71 -12.75
C ILE A 27 2.43 -27.70 -11.77
N GLU A 28 2.19 -27.90 -10.46
CA GLU A 28 3.20 -27.99 -9.42
C GLU A 28 4.27 -29.03 -9.77
N GLU A 29 3.87 -30.22 -10.13
CA GLU A 29 4.79 -31.30 -10.54
C GLU A 29 5.64 -30.89 -11.76
N LYS A 30 5.03 -30.22 -12.75
CA LYS A 30 5.74 -29.68 -13.92
C LYS A 30 6.73 -28.59 -13.52
N MET A 31 6.35 -27.67 -12.64
CA MET A 31 7.21 -26.59 -12.18
C MET A 31 8.42 -27.10 -11.40
N LEU A 32 8.27 -28.17 -10.62
CA LEU A 32 9.41 -28.82 -9.95
C LEU A 32 10.43 -29.41 -10.94
N VAL A 33 9.98 -29.93 -12.07
CA VAL A 33 10.87 -30.39 -13.16
C VAL A 33 11.59 -29.19 -13.78
N LEU A 34 10.89 -28.11 -14.09
CA LEU A 34 11.47 -26.88 -14.66
C LEU A 34 12.47 -26.22 -13.72
N LEU A 35 12.21 -26.22 -12.42
CA LEU A 35 13.12 -25.72 -11.41
C LEU A 35 14.44 -26.53 -11.39
N ARG A 36 14.35 -27.87 -11.42
CA ARG A 36 15.56 -28.74 -11.48
C ARG A 36 16.36 -28.55 -12.77
N GLN A 37 15.69 -28.16 -13.86
CA GLN A 37 16.32 -27.83 -15.14
C GLN A 37 16.90 -26.42 -15.19
N GLY A 38 16.72 -25.59 -14.12
CA GLY A 38 17.15 -24.19 -14.09
C GLY A 38 16.35 -23.25 -14.98
N ARG A 39 15.18 -23.69 -15.47
CA ARG A 39 14.31 -22.89 -16.34
C ARG A 39 13.47 -21.86 -15.57
N ILE A 40 13.31 -22.06 -14.28
CA ILE A 40 12.74 -21.09 -13.31
C ILE A 40 13.66 -21.02 -12.10
N SER A 41 13.65 -19.88 -11.39
CA SER A 41 14.60 -19.62 -10.31
C SER A 41 14.10 -20.03 -8.93
N LYS A 42 12.80 -19.92 -8.68
CA LYS A 42 12.18 -20.15 -7.36
C LYS A 42 10.77 -20.70 -7.50
N TRP A 43 10.40 -21.59 -6.55
CA TRP A 43 9.05 -22.10 -6.46
C TRP A 43 8.65 -22.37 -5.00
N PHE A 44 7.44 -21.95 -4.66
CA PHE A 44 6.79 -22.19 -3.37
C PHE A 44 5.64 -23.16 -3.58
N SER A 45 5.89 -24.44 -3.34
CA SER A 45 4.92 -25.47 -3.65
C SER A 45 3.74 -25.48 -2.66
N GLY A 46 2.53 -25.62 -3.20
CA GLY A 46 1.29 -25.86 -2.47
C GLY A 46 0.87 -27.34 -2.40
N ILE A 47 1.75 -28.28 -2.82
CA ILE A 47 1.42 -29.72 -2.80
C ILE A 47 1.02 -30.15 -1.40
N GLY A 48 -0.16 -30.75 -1.29
CA GLY A 48 -0.76 -31.22 -0.04
C GLY A 48 -1.82 -30.25 0.54
N GLN A 49 -1.89 -29.01 0.04
CA GLN A 49 -2.80 -27.95 0.54
C GLN A 49 -3.79 -27.46 -0.53
N GLU A 50 -3.82 -28.09 -1.70
CA GLU A 50 -4.60 -27.61 -2.87
C GLU A 50 -6.10 -27.46 -2.58
N ALA A 51 -6.66 -28.32 -1.73
CA ALA A 51 -8.10 -28.34 -1.44
C ALA A 51 -8.57 -27.04 -0.79
N ILE A 52 -7.73 -26.35 -0.01
CA ILE A 52 -8.09 -25.08 0.64
C ILE A 52 -8.25 -23.99 -0.42
N ALA A 53 -7.22 -23.76 -1.23
CA ALA A 53 -7.23 -22.73 -2.25
C ALA A 53 -8.32 -22.93 -3.29
N VAL A 54 -8.47 -24.18 -3.79
CA VAL A 54 -9.48 -24.52 -4.79
C VAL A 54 -10.88 -24.46 -4.22
N GLY A 55 -11.12 -25.12 -3.08
CA GLY A 55 -12.45 -25.20 -2.46
C GLY A 55 -12.97 -23.82 -2.03
N ALA A 56 -12.10 -22.98 -1.46
CA ALA A 56 -12.46 -21.61 -1.11
C ALA A 56 -12.83 -20.79 -2.35
N THR A 57 -12.02 -20.86 -3.40
CA THR A 57 -12.26 -20.07 -4.63
C THR A 57 -13.54 -20.52 -5.35
N LEU A 58 -13.83 -21.82 -5.39
CA LEU A 58 -15.08 -22.37 -5.98
C LEU A 58 -16.34 -21.91 -5.21
N ALA A 59 -16.21 -21.58 -3.93
CA ALA A 59 -17.33 -21.12 -3.11
C ALA A 59 -17.65 -19.62 -3.27
N LEU A 60 -16.79 -18.86 -3.91
CA LEU A 60 -16.91 -17.41 -4.13
C LEU A 60 -17.50 -17.09 -5.53
N GLN A 61 -18.00 -15.87 -5.65
CA GLN A 61 -18.32 -15.30 -6.96
C GLN A 61 -17.04 -14.81 -7.66
N ASP A 62 -17.05 -14.75 -9.00
CA ASP A 62 -15.88 -14.36 -9.79
C ASP A 62 -15.44 -12.89 -9.54
N ASP A 63 -16.35 -12.05 -9.07
CA ASP A 63 -16.14 -10.62 -8.78
C ASP A 63 -15.92 -10.31 -7.28
N GLU A 64 -15.65 -11.32 -6.46
CA GLU A 64 -15.23 -11.18 -5.06
C GLU A 64 -13.72 -11.28 -4.95
N TRP A 65 -13.11 -10.31 -4.27
CA TRP A 65 -11.66 -10.26 -4.16
C TRP A 65 -11.06 -11.33 -3.26
N ILE A 66 -9.96 -11.91 -3.72
CA ILE A 66 -9.14 -12.86 -2.98
C ILE A 66 -7.74 -12.29 -2.79
N MET A 67 -7.24 -12.35 -1.55
CA MET A 67 -5.89 -12.04 -1.15
C MET A 67 -5.14 -13.35 -0.85
N PRO A 68 -4.51 -13.98 -1.86
CA PRO A 68 -3.86 -15.29 -1.70
C PRO A 68 -2.51 -15.19 -1.00
N LEU A 69 -2.01 -16.36 -0.56
CA LEU A 69 -0.60 -16.56 -0.19
C LEU A 69 0.25 -17.00 -1.40
N HIS A 70 1.55 -17.03 -1.18
CA HIS A 70 2.58 -17.39 -2.17
C HIS A 70 2.55 -18.86 -2.64
N ARG A 71 1.63 -19.71 -2.15
CA ARG A 71 1.45 -21.12 -2.55
C ARG A 71 0.03 -21.47 -2.99
N ASN A 72 -0.85 -20.49 -3.08
CA ASN A 72 -2.26 -20.71 -3.45
C ASN A 72 -2.46 -20.76 -4.98
N LEU A 73 -1.68 -21.61 -5.67
CA LEU A 73 -1.83 -21.80 -7.12
C LEU A 73 -3.30 -22.08 -7.52
N GLY A 74 -4.02 -22.82 -6.67
CA GLY A 74 -5.43 -23.14 -6.87
C GLY A 74 -6.34 -21.91 -7.00
N VAL A 75 -6.01 -20.76 -6.39
CA VAL A 75 -6.76 -19.51 -6.58
C VAL A 75 -6.68 -19.05 -8.04
N PHE A 76 -5.46 -18.98 -8.58
CA PHE A 76 -5.22 -18.47 -9.94
C PHE A 76 -5.82 -19.38 -11.01
N THR A 77 -5.70 -20.71 -10.85
CA THR A 77 -6.24 -21.68 -11.80
C THR A 77 -7.77 -21.77 -11.73
N THR A 78 -8.37 -21.69 -10.55
CA THR A 78 -9.83 -21.70 -10.37
C THR A 78 -10.48 -20.42 -10.86
N ARG A 79 -9.80 -19.27 -10.75
CA ARG A 79 -10.18 -18.00 -11.38
C ARG A 79 -9.95 -17.99 -12.91
N LYS A 80 -9.55 -19.13 -13.49
CA LYS A 80 -9.35 -19.34 -14.93
C LYS A 80 -8.38 -18.34 -15.57
N MET A 81 -7.37 -17.92 -14.83
CA MET A 81 -6.30 -17.08 -15.42
C MET A 81 -5.62 -17.86 -16.54
N PRO A 82 -5.37 -17.23 -17.72
CA PRO A 82 -4.72 -17.87 -18.86
C PRO A 82 -3.38 -18.51 -18.47
N LEU A 83 -3.28 -19.84 -18.63
CA LEU A 83 -2.15 -20.59 -18.08
C LEU A 83 -0.83 -20.24 -18.79
N HIS A 84 -0.83 -19.99 -20.12
CA HIS A 84 0.35 -19.51 -20.84
C HIS A 84 0.86 -18.20 -20.25
N LYS A 85 -0.03 -17.28 -19.84
CA LYS A 85 0.36 -16.00 -19.24
C LYS A 85 0.90 -16.18 -17.81
N LEU A 86 0.40 -17.17 -17.06
CA LEU A 86 0.99 -17.57 -15.78
C LEU A 86 2.41 -18.14 -15.97
N PHE A 87 2.63 -18.96 -17.03
CA PHE A 87 3.98 -19.43 -17.36
C PHE A 87 4.91 -18.29 -17.77
N MET A 88 4.43 -17.28 -18.52
CA MET A 88 5.19 -16.06 -18.81
C MET A 88 5.57 -15.33 -17.52
N GLN A 89 4.64 -15.22 -16.57
CA GLN A 89 4.91 -14.62 -15.27
C GLN A 89 6.01 -15.38 -14.49
N TRP A 90 5.90 -16.71 -14.43
CA TRP A 90 6.82 -17.53 -13.64
C TRP A 90 8.25 -17.63 -14.22
N GLN A 91 8.38 -17.45 -15.53
CA GLN A 91 9.72 -17.32 -16.13
C GLN A 91 10.26 -15.88 -16.13
N GLY A 92 9.47 -14.89 -15.70
CA GLY A 92 9.87 -13.48 -15.66
C GLY A 92 9.83 -12.78 -17.02
N SER A 93 8.87 -13.12 -17.90
CA SER A 93 8.68 -12.44 -19.19
C SER A 93 8.08 -11.05 -19.03
N ALA A 94 8.39 -10.14 -19.98
CA ALA A 94 7.74 -8.83 -20.08
C ALA A 94 6.22 -8.92 -20.34
N GLU A 95 5.76 -10.01 -20.96
CA GLU A 95 4.34 -10.28 -21.24
C GLU A 95 3.59 -10.91 -20.08
N GLY A 96 4.29 -11.25 -18.97
CA GLY A 96 3.70 -11.68 -17.70
C GLY A 96 2.93 -10.55 -17.00
N TYR A 97 2.19 -10.91 -15.96
CA TYR A 97 1.34 -9.97 -15.22
C TYR A 97 2.11 -8.83 -14.52
N SER A 98 3.38 -9.06 -14.18
CA SER A 98 4.25 -8.08 -13.53
C SER A 98 5.37 -7.54 -14.45
N LYS A 99 5.31 -7.77 -15.73
CA LYS A 99 6.36 -7.38 -16.69
C LYS A 99 7.77 -7.88 -16.29
N GLY A 100 7.84 -9.05 -15.63
CA GLY A 100 9.08 -9.62 -15.13
C GLY A 100 9.59 -9.05 -13.80
N ARG A 101 8.85 -8.15 -13.16
CA ARG A 101 9.25 -7.45 -11.92
C ARG A 101 9.00 -8.24 -10.65
N GLU A 102 8.06 -9.19 -10.68
CA GLU A 102 7.70 -10.03 -9.55
C GLU A 102 7.81 -11.51 -9.88
N ARG A 103 8.09 -12.28 -8.85
CA ARG A 103 8.25 -13.74 -8.95
C ARG A 103 6.97 -14.47 -8.53
N SER A 104 6.87 -15.74 -8.90
CA SER A 104 5.85 -16.71 -8.47
C SER A 104 4.46 -16.09 -8.35
N PHE A 105 3.92 -15.93 -7.14
CA PHE A 105 2.56 -15.49 -6.84
C PHE A 105 2.50 -14.08 -6.22
N HIS A 106 3.55 -13.27 -6.34
CA HIS A 106 3.62 -11.91 -5.78
C HIS A 106 3.00 -10.84 -6.71
N PHE A 107 2.07 -11.21 -7.54
CA PHE A 107 1.38 -10.31 -8.46
C PHE A 107 -0.14 -10.38 -8.23
N GLY A 108 -0.83 -9.31 -8.60
CA GLY A 108 -2.28 -9.24 -8.61
C GLY A 108 -2.83 -9.11 -10.04
N ASN A 109 -4.13 -9.22 -10.14
CA ASN A 109 -4.86 -8.94 -11.37
C ASN A 109 -6.29 -8.50 -11.06
N LYS A 110 -6.65 -7.28 -11.46
CA LYS A 110 -7.95 -6.68 -11.18
C LYS A 110 -9.09 -7.42 -11.91
N GLU A 111 -8.86 -7.89 -13.13
CA GLU A 111 -9.88 -8.57 -13.93
C GLU A 111 -10.35 -9.90 -13.31
N HIS A 112 -9.45 -10.54 -12.53
CA HIS A 112 -9.73 -11.79 -11.83
C HIS A 112 -9.97 -11.58 -10.33
N HIS A 113 -10.03 -10.32 -9.85
CA HIS A 113 -10.22 -9.96 -8.44
C HIS A 113 -9.23 -10.67 -7.51
N ILE A 114 -7.95 -10.65 -7.90
CA ILE A 114 -6.84 -11.19 -7.11
C ILE A 114 -5.91 -10.03 -6.72
N CYS A 115 -5.73 -9.79 -5.42
CA CYS A 115 -4.77 -8.84 -4.91
C CYS A 115 -3.45 -9.55 -4.59
N GLY A 116 -2.37 -9.14 -5.25
CA GLY A 116 -1.05 -9.74 -5.06
C GLY A 116 -0.47 -9.46 -3.68
N MET A 117 -0.08 -10.53 -2.98
CA MET A 117 0.62 -10.41 -1.71
C MET A 117 2.02 -9.79 -1.86
N ILE A 118 2.57 -9.30 -0.76
CA ILE A 118 3.99 -9.02 -0.60
C ILE A 118 4.65 -10.12 0.26
N SER A 119 6.00 -10.15 0.30
CA SER A 119 6.71 -11.16 1.09
C SER A 119 6.58 -10.96 2.61
N HIS A 120 6.18 -9.77 3.05
CA HIS A 120 5.82 -9.49 4.44
C HIS A 120 4.43 -10.07 4.71
N LEU A 121 4.31 -10.92 5.72
CA LEU A 121 3.05 -11.59 6.05
C LEU A 121 2.11 -10.63 6.81
N GLY A 122 0.80 -10.79 6.62
CA GLY A 122 -0.22 -10.05 7.35
C GLY A 122 -0.84 -8.86 6.60
N PRO A 123 -0.08 -7.99 5.90
CA PRO A 123 -0.62 -6.76 5.29
C PRO A 123 -1.84 -6.95 4.38
N GLN A 124 -1.94 -8.07 3.68
CA GLN A 124 -3.07 -8.38 2.80
C GLN A 124 -4.41 -8.53 3.54
N LEU A 125 -4.39 -8.83 4.84
CA LEU A 125 -5.60 -8.99 5.66
C LEU A 125 -6.34 -7.65 5.78
N ALA A 126 -5.60 -6.58 6.09
CA ALA A 126 -6.18 -5.24 6.16
C ALA A 126 -6.63 -4.69 4.79
N ILE A 127 -5.99 -5.13 3.69
CA ILE A 127 -6.47 -4.79 2.33
C ILE A 127 -7.85 -5.44 2.12
N ALA A 128 -8.04 -6.68 2.58
CA ALA A 128 -9.34 -7.34 2.52
C ALA A 128 -10.42 -6.59 3.32
N ASP A 129 -10.06 -6.01 4.48
CA ASP A 129 -10.98 -5.16 5.25
C ASP A 129 -11.44 -3.95 4.44
N GLY A 130 -10.53 -3.29 3.74
CA GLY A 130 -10.86 -2.16 2.89
C GLY A 130 -11.81 -2.51 1.74
N VAL A 131 -11.57 -3.66 1.10
CA VAL A 131 -12.47 -4.18 0.05
C VAL A 131 -13.85 -4.53 0.63
N ALA A 132 -13.89 -5.22 1.77
CA ALA A 132 -15.16 -5.53 2.45
C ALA A 132 -15.91 -4.26 2.88
N LEU A 133 -15.19 -3.23 3.34
CA LEU A 133 -15.79 -1.92 3.64
C LEU A 133 -16.37 -1.28 2.38
N ALA A 134 -15.70 -1.35 1.24
CA ALA A 134 -16.22 -0.84 -0.03
C ALA A 134 -17.53 -1.53 -0.41
N HIS A 135 -17.60 -2.86 -0.33
CA HIS A 135 -18.82 -3.63 -0.59
C HIS A 135 -19.96 -3.25 0.36
N LYS A 136 -19.65 -3.06 1.65
CA LYS A 136 -20.61 -2.61 2.65
C LYS A 136 -21.16 -1.21 2.32
N LEU A 137 -20.30 -0.26 1.96
CA LEU A 137 -20.69 1.11 1.59
C LEU A 137 -21.52 1.14 0.30
N LYS A 138 -21.20 0.30 -0.68
CA LYS A 138 -21.97 0.11 -1.93
C LYS A 138 -23.26 -0.69 -1.72
N LYS A 139 -23.44 -1.30 -0.54
CA LYS A 139 -24.56 -2.21 -0.21
C LYS A 139 -24.62 -3.42 -1.16
N GLU A 140 -23.47 -3.94 -1.55
CA GLU A 140 -23.33 -5.13 -2.39
C GLU A 140 -23.37 -6.40 -1.53
N ASN A 141 -23.94 -7.48 -2.10
CA ASN A 141 -23.96 -8.79 -1.47
C ASN A 141 -22.68 -9.57 -1.80
N LYS A 142 -21.53 -9.00 -1.40
CA LYS A 142 -20.20 -9.51 -1.67
C LYS A 142 -19.36 -9.54 -0.40
N ILE A 143 -18.37 -10.41 -0.43
CA ILE A 143 -17.33 -10.50 0.59
C ILE A 143 -15.94 -10.23 -0.01
N SER A 144 -14.95 -10.08 0.85
CA SER A 144 -13.54 -10.31 0.53
C SER A 144 -13.02 -11.53 1.28
N LEU A 145 -11.99 -12.18 0.74
CA LEU A 145 -11.38 -13.34 1.36
C LEU A 145 -9.87 -13.20 1.39
N ALA A 146 -9.24 -13.38 2.55
CA ALA A 146 -7.80 -13.30 2.69
C ALA A 146 -7.21 -14.55 3.36
N PHE A 147 -6.10 -15.02 2.82
CA PHE A 147 -5.34 -16.15 3.35
C PHE A 147 -4.16 -15.68 4.19
N THR A 148 -3.87 -16.41 5.26
CA THR A 148 -2.61 -16.34 6.01
C THR A 148 -2.16 -17.73 6.43
N GLY A 149 -0.88 -17.90 6.76
CA GLY A 149 -0.39 -19.13 7.40
C GLY A 149 -0.38 -18.98 8.93
N GLU A 150 -0.23 -20.11 9.65
CA GLU A 150 -0.15 -20.12 11.12
C GLU A 150 0.99 -19.22 11.65
N GLY A 151 2.14 -19.16 10.94
CA GLY A 151 3.24 -18.27 11.31
C GLY A 151 2.88 -16.79 11.16
N GLY A 152 2.09 -16.43 10.12
CA GLY A 152 1.62 -15.07 9.89
C GLY A 152 0.65 -14.56 10.96
N THR A 153 0.05 -15.44 11.75
CA THR A 153 -0.84 -15.04 12.85
C THR A 153 -0.11 -14.42 14.04
N SER A 154 1.22 -14.42 14.02
CA SER A 154 2.04 -13.76 15.06
C SER A 154 2.39 -12.32 14.70
N GLU A 155 2.11 -11.88 13.46
CA GLU A 155 2.35 -10.51 13.00
C GLU A 155 1.32 -9.53 13.61
N GLY A 156 1.75 -8.30 13.88
CA GLY A 156 0.86 -7.23 14.34
C GLY A 156 -0.28 -6.96 13.36
N ASP A 157 0.00 -6.97 12.06
CA ASP A 157 -0.98 -6.78 10.98
C ASP A 157 -2.17 -7.76 11.08
N PHE A 158 -1.92 -9.02 11.50
CA PHE A 158 -3.00 -9.99 11.72
C PHE A 158 -3.98 -9.51 12.81
N HIS A 159 -3.45 -9.06 13.94
CA HIS A 159 -4.27 -8.65 15.09
C HIS A 159 -5.03 -7.36 14.79
N GLU A 160 -4.38 -6.41 14.14
CA GLU A 160 -5.01 -5.15 13.75
C GLU A 160 -6.15 -5.37 12.75
N ALA A 161 -5.93 -6.15 11.69
CA ALA A 161 -6.94 -6.43 10.68
C ALA A 161 -8.16 -7.12 11.26
N LEU A 162 -8.00 -8.20 12.05
CA LEU A 162 -9.13 -8.90 12.63
C LEU A 162 -9.94 -8.00 13.58
N ASN A 163 -9.26 -7.14 14.34
CA ASN A 163 -9.93 -6.17 15.20
C ASN A 163 -10.71 -5.12 14.40
N VAL A 164 -10.13 -4.57 13.35
CA VAL A 164 -10.80 -3.61 12.45
C VAL A 164 -12.02 -4.22 11.80
N ALA A 165 -11.89 -5.44 11.25
CA ALA A 165 -12.99 -6.17 10.64
C ALA A 165 -14.17 -6.34 11.61
N ALA A 166 -13.88 -6.71 12.86
CA ALA A 166 -14.89 -6.90 13.89
C ALA A 166 -15.56 -5.57 14.31
N VAL A 167 -14.76 -4.51 14.54
CA VAL A 167 -15.26 -3.19 14.95
C VAL A 167 -16.12 -2.54 13.87
N TRP A 168 -15.78 -2.73 12.61
CA TRP A 168 -16.52 -2.15 11.49
C TRP A 168 -17.63 -3.07 10.95
N ASP A 169 -17.79 -4.27 11.51
CA ASP A 169 -18.79 -5.24 11.06
C ASP A 169 -18.63 -5.54 9.56
N LEU A 170 -17.44 -6.01 9.14
CA LEU A 170 -17.11 -6.18 7.73
C LEU A 170 -17.45 -7.60 7.24
N PRO A 171 -18.02 -7.74 6.03
CA PRO A 171 -18.23 -9.04 5.40
C PRO A 171 -16.91 -9.57 4.81
N VAL A 172 -15.99 -10.05 5.68
CA VAL A 172 -14.68 -10.58 5.29
C VAL A 172 -14.46 -11.96 5.90
N ILE A 173 -13.82 -12.86 5.14
CA ILE A 173 -13.40 -14.19 5.60
C ILE A 173 -11.87 -14.22 5.67
N PHE A 174 -11.35 -14.55 6.85
CA PHE A 174 -9.93 -14.82 7.05
C PHE A 174 -9.70 -16.32 7.14
N ILE A 175 -8.81 -16.86 6.30
CA ILE A 175 -8.42 -18.27 6.32
C ILE A 175 -6.99 -18.41 6.83
N ILE A 176 -6.82 -19.21 7.88
CA ILE A 176 -5.51 -19.64 8.37
C ILE A 176 -5.21 -21.03 7.80
N GLU A 177 -4.22 -21.13 6.93
CA GLU A 177 -3.66 -22.41 6.47
C GLU A 177 -2.67 -22.92 7.51
N ASN A 178 -3.14 -23.71 8.47
CA ASN A 178 -2.32 -24.26 9.54
C ASN A 178 -1.68 -25.57 9.08
N ASN A 179 -0.45 -25.47 8.58
CA ASN A 179 0.34 -26.61 8.09
C ASN A 179 1.39 -27.11 9.08
N GLY A 180 1.41 -26.59 10.30
CA GLY A 180 2.27 -27.02 11.39
C GLY A 180 3.62 -26.31 11.48
N TYR A 181 4.00 -25.48 10.50
CA TYR A 181 5.32 -24.85 10.43
C TYR A 181 5.31 -23.43 9.84
N GLY A 182 5.67 -22.42 10.62
CA GLY A 182 6.05 -21.10 10.13
C GLY A 182 7.50 -21.14 9.62
N LEU A 183 7.70 -21.22 8.31
CA LEU A 183 9.00 -21.54 7.70
C LEU A 183 9.50 -22.92 8.19
N SER A 184 10.45 -22.95 9.11
CA SER A 184 10.98 -24.14 9.79
C SER A 184 10.60 -24.22 11.27
N THR A 185 9.97 -23.18 11.80
CA THR A 185 9.58 -23.08 13.21
C THR A 185 8.27 -23.82 13.44
N PRO A 186 8.24 -24.84 14.32
CA PRO A 186 7.01 -25.59 14.60
C PRO A 186 6.01 -24.77 15.41
N ILE A 187 4.74 -25.13 15.32
CA ILE A 187 3.63 -24.36 15.92
C ILE A 187 3.74 -24.13 17.43
N ASN A 188 4.35 -25.06 18.18
CA ASN A 188 4.56 -24.92 19.61
C ASN A 188 5.56 -23.81 20.00
N GLU A 189 6.31 -23.31 19.03
CA GLU A 189 7.18 -22.14 19.14
C GLU A 189 6.57 -20.87 18.53
N GLN A 190 5.41 -20.99 17.85
CA GLN A 190 4.69 -19.85 17.24
C GLN A 190 3.54 -19.34 18.12
N TYR A 191 2.76 -20.22 18.74
CA TYR A 191 1.61 -19.83 19.58
C TYR A 191 1.33 -20.85 20.69
N ARG A 192 0.47 -20.45 21.66
CA ARG A 192 0.14 -21.27 22.84
C ARG A 192 -1.34 -21.66 22.96
N CYS A 193 -2.24 -21.02 22.22
CA CYS A 193 -3.64 -21.46 22.18
C CYS A 193 -3.71 -22.88 21.57
N GLU A 194 -4.72 -23.63 21.93
CA GLU A 194 -4.92 -24.99 21.40
C GLU A 194 -5.20 -24.95 19.90
N ASN A 195 -6.10 -24.05 19.50
CA ASN A 195 -6.41 -23.80 18.10
C ASN A 195 -6.32 -22.31 17.79
N LEU A 196 -5.87 -21.96 16.59
CA LEU A 196 -5.76 -20.56 16.19
C LEU A 196 -7.14 -19.90 16.00
N VAL A 197 -8.15 -20.69 15.65
CA VAL A 197 -9.54 -20.21 15.56
C VAL A 197 -10.08 -19.69 16.90
N ASP A 198 -9.54 -20.13 18.03
CA ASP A 198 -9.96 -19.67 19.36
C ASP A 198 -9.71 -18.15 19.55
N ARG A 199 -8.80 -17.57 18.76
CA ARG A 199 -8.55 -16.12 18.75
C ARG A 199 -9.76 -15.31 18.26
N ALA A 200 -10.64 -15.89 17.44
CA ALA A 200 -11.84 -15.23 16.94
C ALA A 200 -12.69 -14.64 18.07
N LYS A 201 -12.84 -15.39 19.16
CA LYS A 201 -13.59 -14.94 20.35
C LYS A 201 -13.02 -13.68 20.98
N GLY A 202 -11.69 -13.52 20.94
CA GLY A 202 -11.01 -12.34 21.46
C GLY A 202 -11.33 -11.06 20.71
N TYR A 203 -11.71 -11.17 19.43
CA TYR A 203 -12.13 -10.05 18.57
C TYR A 203 -13.66 -9.89 18.51
N GLY A 204 -14.42 -10.79 19.11
CA GLY A 204 -15.88 -10.77 19.03
C GLY A 204 -16.44 -11.26 17.69
N MET A 205 -15.71 -12.13 17.00
CA MET A 205 -16.16 -12.77 15.75
C MET A 205 -16.36 -14.27 15.91
N GLU A 206 -17.14 -14.86 15.02
CA GLU A 206 -17.29 -16.29 14.90
C GLU A 206 -16.08 -16.93 14.22
N GLY A 207 -15.88 -18.23 14.47
CA GLY A 207 -14.81 -18.97 13.82
C GLY A 207 -15.10 -20.48 13.80
N VAL A 208 -14.46 -21.17 12.84
CA VAL A 208 -14.54 -22.62 12.71
C VAL A 208 -13.20 -23.21 12.31
N GLN A 209 -12.89 -24.38 12.85
CA GLN A 209 -11.77 -25.21 12.43
C GLN A 209 -12.28 -26.35 11.57
N LEU A 210 -11.56 -26.67 10.48
CA LEU A 210 -11.94 -27.76 9.56
C LEU A 210 -10.73 -28.53 9.01
N ASP A 211 -10.98 -29.69 8.42
CA ASP A 211 -10.00 -30.46 7.64
C ASP A 211 -9.77 -29.75 6.30
N GLY A 212 -8.64 -29.09 6.18
CA GLY A 212 -8.23 -28.35 4.98
C GLY A 212 -7.92 -29.23 3.76
N ASN A 213 -7.80 -30.55 3.94
CA ASN A 213 -7.54 -31.48 2.85
C ASN A 213 -8.83 -32.05 2.22
N ASN A 214 -9.98 -31.78 2.83
CA ASN A 214 -11.28 -32.21 2.29
C ASN A 214 -11.94 -31.07 1.50
N ILE A 215 -11.84 -31.12 0.17
CA ILE A 215 -12.34 -30.06 -0.71
C ILE A 215 -13.84 -29.80 -0.56
N LEU A 216 -14.66 -30.83 -0.31
CA LEU A 216 -16.11 -30.67 -0.15
C LEU A 216 -16.43 -29.97 1.18
N THR A 217 -15.72 -30.31 2.26
CA THR A 217 -15.84 -29.62 3.55
C THR A 217 -15.39 -28.15 3.44
N VAL A 218 -14.27 -27.87 2.77
CA VAL A 218 -13.80 -26.49 2.54
C VAL A 218 -14.85 -25.71 1.76
N TYR A 219 -15.28 -26.22 0.61
CA TYR A 219 -16.27 -25.53 -0.24
C TYR A 219 -17.56 -25.23 0.50
N ASP A 220 -18.15 -26.24 1.14
CA ASP A 220 -19.43 -26.10 1.82
C ASP A 220 -19.36 -25.15 3.03
N THR A 221 -18.28 -25.24 3.81
CA THR A 221 -18.05 -24.32 4.93
C THR A 221 -17.89 -22.89 4.44
N ILE A 222 -17.03 -22.64 3.43
CA ILE A 222 -16.81 -21.29 2.91
C ILE A 222 -18.11 -20.72 2.32
N LYS A 223 -18.90 -21.53 1.60
CA LYS A 223 -20.18 -21.09 1.06
C LYS A 223 -21.16 -20.67 2.16
N GLY A 224 -21.28 -21.50 3.21
CA GLY A 224 -22.15 -21.17 4.36
C GLY A 224 -21.67 -19.95 5.14
N VAL A 225 -20.34 -19.80 5.32
CA VAL A 225 -19.74 -18.65 5.99
C VAL A 225 -19.87 -17.38 5.14
N ARG A 226 -19.75 -17.48 3.81
CA ARG A 226 -20.01 -16.38 2.89
C ARG A 226 -21.43 -15.84 3.07
N ASP A 227 -22.42 -16.73 3.06
CA ASP A 227 -23.83 -16.36 3.28
C ASP A 227 -24.02 -15.74 4.69
N TYR A 228 -23.35 -16.27 5.70
CA TYR A 228 -23.35 -15.69 7.05
C TYR A 228 -22.77 -14.27 7.07
N CYS A 229 -21.60 -14.03 6.46
CA CYS A 229 -20.95 -12.72 6.41
C CYS A 229 -21.84 -11.69 5.69
N ILE A 230 -22.47 -12.05 4.58
CA ILE A 230 -23.38 -11.17 3.83
C ILE A 230 -24.62 -10.84 4.65
N ASN A 231 -25.28 -11.86 5.21
CA ASN A 231 -26.56 -11.67 5.89
C ASN A 231 -26.42 -10.94 7.24
N ASN A 232 -25.30 -11.13 7.94
CA ASN A 232 -25.07 -10.56 9.26
C ASN A 232 -24.14 -9.33 9.24
N GLN A 233 -23.50 -9.06 8.10
CA GLN A 233 -22.47 -8.03 7.98
C GLN A 233 -21.39 -8.21 9.08
N LYS A 234 -20.80 -9.39 9.18
CA LYS A 234 -19.82 -9.78 10.20
C LYS A 234 -18.64 -10.51 9.59
N PRO A 235 -17.42 -10.33 10.13
CA PRO A 235 -16.25 -11.10 9.72
C PRO A 235 -16.31 -12.53 10.28
N TYR A 236 -15.50 -13.40 9.70
CA TYR A 236 -15.38 -14.78 10.12
C TYR A 236 -13.95 -15.29 10.02
N LEU A 237 -13.49 -16.05 11.01
CA LEU A 237 -12.18 -16.68 11.04
C LEU A 237 -12.28 -18.19 10.79
N ILE A 238 -11.54 -18.71 9.82
CA ILE A 238 -11.49 -20.14 9.51
C ILE A 238 -10.08 -20.65 9.68
N GLU A 239 -9.91 -21.71 10.47
CA GLU A 239 -8.65 -22.44 10.57
C GLU A 239 -8.74 -23.76 9.80
N CYS A 240 -7.95 -23.88 8.72
CA CYS A 240 -7.83 -25.08 7.93
C CYS A 240 -6.61 -25.90 8.35
N LYS A 241 -6.82 -27.05 8.99
CA LYS A 241 -5.73 -27.99 9.30
C LYS A 241 -5.27 -28.69 8.04
N THR A 242 -3.98 -28.60 7.76
CA THR A 242 -3.37 -29.17 6.56
C THR A 242 -1.89 -29.48 6.82
N PHE A 243 -1.18 -29.86 5.77
CA PHE A 243 0.25 -30.11 5.87
C PHE A 243 0.97 -29.78 4.56
N ARG A 244 2.12 -29.15 4.68
CA ARG A 244 2.97 -28.81 3.53
C ARG A 244 3.89 -30.01 3.20
N MET A 245 3.59 -30.71 2.09
CA MET A 245 4.36 -31.88 1.66
C MET A 245 5.76 -31.55 1.11
N ARG A 246 6.09 -30.27 0.96
CA ARG A 246 7.37 -29.79 0.42
C ARG A 246 8.02 -28.78 1.37
N GLY A 247 9.24 -28.33 1.07
CA GLY A 247 9.89 -27.26 1.81
C GLY A 247 9.09 -25.94 1.77
N HIS A 248 9.45 -24.99 2.62
CA HIS A 248 8.85 -23.63 2.54
C HIS A 248 9.06 -23.03 1.15
N GLU A 249 10.26 -23.10 0.65
CA GLU A 249 10.69 -22.95 -0.73
C GLU A 249 11.37 -24.25 -1.13
N GLU A 250 11.31 -24.64 -2.38
CA GLU A 250 11.91 -25.94 -2.82
C GLU A 250 13.41 -26.04 -2.50
N ALA A 251 14.14 -24.92 -2.54
CA ALA A 251 15.56 -24.89 -2.16
C ALA A 251 15.81 -25.10 -0.66
N SER A 252 14.83 -24.86 0.21
CA SER A 252 14.98 -25.00 1.67
C SER A 252 15.03 -26.44 2.14
N GLY A 253 14.48 -27.39 1.36
CA GLY A 253 14.35 -28.79 1.75
C GLY A 253 13.39 -29.00 2.93
N THR A 254 13.39 -30.24 3.47
CA THR A 254 12.43 -30.66 4.52
C THR A 254 13.09 -31.35 5.70
N LYS A 255 14.41 -31.27 5.86
CA LYS A 255 15.18 -32.01 6.89
C LYS A 255 14.75 -31.70 8.33
N TYR A 256 14.13 -30.54 8.57
CA TYR A 256 13.63 -30.11 9.89
C TYR A 256 12.28 -30.71 10.25
N VAL A 257 11.61 -31.38 9.30
CA VAL A 257 10.30 -31.99 9.53
C VAL A 257 10.48 -33.51 9.76
N PRO A 258 9.92 -34.07 10.85
CA PRO A 258 9.97 -35.51 11.10
C PRO A 258 9.31 -36.34 10.00
N GLN A 259 9.95 -37.45 9.58
CA GLN A 259 9.49 -38.30 8.48
C GLN A 259 8.10 -38.87 8.71
N HIS A 260 7.73 -39.22 9.94
CA HIS A 260 6.42 -39.78 10.26
C HIS A 260 5.25 -38.84 9.90
N LEU A 261 5.47 -37.51 9.92
CA LEU A 261 4.43 -36.56 9.52
C LEU A 261 4.19 -36.65 8.00
N PHE A 262 5.23 -36.79 7.18
CA PHE A 262 5.05 -37.03 5.75
C PHE A 262 4.26 -38.31 5.47
N ASP A 263 4.58 -39.39 6.21
CA ASP A 263 3.91 -40.67 6.04
C ASP A 263 2.44 -40.57 6.45
N GLU A 264 2.14 -39.89 7.56
CA GLU A 264 0.77 -39.62 8.00
C GLU A 264 -0.03 -38.80 6.99
N TRP A 265 0.52 -37.64 6.55
CA TRP A 265 -0.18 -36.72 5.67
C TRP A 265 -0.25 -37.18 4.22
N LYS A 266 0.62 -38.06 3.78
CA LYS A 266 0.49 -38.76 2.49
C LYS A 266 -0.81 -39.56 2.41
N GLU A 267 -1.25 -40.16 3.53
CA GLU A 267 -2.54 -40.84 3.63
C GLU A 267 -3.75 -39.89 3.63
N LYS A 268 -3.50 -38.57 3.70
CA LYS A 268 -4.53 -37.52 3.67
C LYS A 268 -4.40 -36.62 2.42
N ASP A 269 -3.69 -37.08 1.39
CA ASP A 269 -3.48 -36.32 0.15
C ASP A 269 -4.83 -35.92 -0.47
N PRO A 270 -5.11 -34.61 -0.65
CA PRO A 270 -6.43 -34.13 -1.08
C PRO A 270 -6.82 -34.62 -2.48
N VAL A 271 -5.88 -34.70 -3.42
CA VAL A 271 -6.16 -35.12 -4.81
C VAL A 271 -6.43 -36.61 -4.85
N ILE A 272 -5.57 -37.43 -4.23
CA ILE A 272 -5.71 -38.89 -4.22
C ILE A 272 -6.98 -39.33 -3.48
N LYS A 273 -7.26 -38.71 -2.34
CA LYS A 273 -8.45 -39.05 -1.54
C LYS A 273 -9.74 -38.72 -2.28
N PHE A 274 -9.79 -37.58 -2.95
CA PHE A 274 -10.99 -37.19 -3.72
C PHE A 274 -11.14 -38.03 -4.97
N GLU A 275 -10.07 -38.41 -5.67
CA GLU A 275 -10.07 -39.36 -6.78
C GLU A 275 -10.65 -40.72 -6.35
N ASN A 276 -10.16 -41.28 -5.24
CA ASN A 276 -10.67 -42.52 -4.69
C ASN A 276 -12.15 -42.44 -4.29
N TYR A 277 -12.60 -41.30 -3.76
CA TYR A 277 -14.01 -41.08 -3.48
C TYR A 277 -14.86 -41.17 -4.75
N LEU A 278 -14.45 -40.48 -5.83
CA LEU A 278 -15.18 -40.51 -7.10
C LEU A 278 -15.27 -41.91 -7.74
N LEU A 279 -14.21 -42.73 -7.59
CA LEU A 279 -14.18 -44.10 -8.02
C LEU A 279 -15.13 -44.96 -7.17
N ASN A 280 -15.10 -44.88 -5.86
CA ASN A 280 -15.90 -45.67 -4.94
C ASN A 280 -17.41 -45.36 -5.08
N GLU A 281 -17.75 -44.10 -5.36
CA GLU A 281 -19.14 -43.69 -5.61
C GLU A 281 -19.59 -43.95 -7.06
N ASN A 282 -18.75 -44.54 -7.90
CA ASN A 282 -19.00 -44.79 -9.32
C ASN A 282 -19.37 -43.53 -10.13
N ILE A 283 -18.82 -42.36 -9.73
CA ILE A 283 -18.98 -41.11 -10.44
C ILE A 283 -18.03 -41.05 -11.64
N LEU A 284 -16.81 -41.54 -11.47
CA LEU A 284 -15.83 -41.74 -12.53
C LEU A 284 -15.32 -43.17 -12.57
N THR A 285 -14.90 -43.64 -13.75
CA THR A 285 -14.14 -44.87 -13.91
C THR A 285 -12.63 -44.62 -13.93
N ALA A 286 -11.82 -45.66 -13.78
CA ALA A 286 -10.37 -45.56 -13.86
C ALA A 286 -9.91 -45.06 -15.25
N GLU A 287 -10.61 -45.47 -16.30
CA GLU A 287 -10.34 -45.00 -17.68
C GLU A 287 -10.66 -43.51 -17.82
N ALA A 288 -11.79 -43.06 -17.27
CA ALA A 288 -12.16 -41.64 -17.29
C ALA A 288 -11.16 -40.78 -16.55
N ILE A 289 -10.67 -41.20 -15.38
CA ILE A 289 -9.63 -40.54 -14.63
C ILE A 289 -8.33 -40.47 -15.45
N THR A 290 -7.94 -41.54 -16.11
CA THR A 290 -6.74 -41.58 -16.97
C THR A 290 -6.89 -40.60 -18.13
N SER A 291 -8.08 -40.53 -18.77
CA SER A 291 -8.35 -39.53 -19.83
C SER A 291 -8.23 -38.10 -19.33
N ILE A 292 -8.85 -37.78 -18.18
CA ILE A 292 -8.78 -36.45 -17.57
C ILE A 292 -7.33 -36.05 -17.27
N LYS A 293 -6.53 -36.95 -16.69
CA LYS A 293 -5.11 -36.71 -16.43
C LYS A 293 -4.32 -36.46 -17.71
N GLN A 294 -4.59 -37.23 -18.76
CA GLN A 294 -3.93 -37.05 -20.05
C GLN A 294 -4.33 -35.74 -20.75
N GLU A 295 -5.61 -35.39 -20.73
CA GLU A 295 -6.11 -34.11 -21.25
C GLU A 295 -5.48 -32.93 -20.52
N THR A 296 -5.45 -32.99 -19.17
CA THR A 296 -4.84 -31.95 -18.32
C THR A 296 -3.35 -31.81 -18.62
N LYS A 297 -2.65 -32.95 -18.79
CA LYS A 297 -1.22 -32.93 -19.14
C LYS A 297 -1.00 -32.28 -20.50
N THR A 298 -1.79 -32.63 -21.51
CA THR A 298 -1.68 -32.06 -22.85
C THR A 298 -1.92 -30.55 -22.80
N TYR A 299 -2.97 -30.10 -22.12
CA TYR A 299 -3.27 -28.68 -21.91
C TYR A 299 -2.10 -27.94 -21.25
N ILE A 300 -1.52 -28.49 -20.16
CA ILE A 300 -0.36 -27.87 -19.49
C ILE A 300 0.84 -27.81 -20.43
N ASP A 301 1.12 -28.84 -21.20
CA ASP A 301 2.29 -28.90 -22.10
C ASP A 301 2.13 -27.89 -23.27
N GLU A 302 0.94 -27.70 -23.83
CA GLU A 302 0.63 -26.73 -24.87
C GLU A 302 0.75 -25.27 -24.36
N GLU A 303 0.12 -25.00 -23.22
CA GLU A 303 0.17 -23.68 -22.57
C GLU A 303 1.61 -23.31 -22.12
N LEU A 304 2.36 -24.31 -21.63
CA LEU A 304 3.78 -24.14 -21.30
C LEU A 304 4.61 -23.78 -22.53
N ALA A 305 4.39 -24.51 -23.65
CA ALA A 305 5.11 -24.24 -24.90
C ALA A 305 4.84 -22.80 -25.38
N THR A 306 3.59 -22.37 -25.33
CA THR A 306 3.18 -21.00 -25.65
C THR A 306 3.83 -19.98 -24.72
N GLY A 307 3.75 -20.19 -23.40
CA GLY A 307 4.31 -19.26 -22.42
C GLY A 307 5.83 -19.14 -22.51
N PHE A 308 6.54 -20.25 -22.72
CA PHE A 308 8.00 -20.28 -22.83
C PHE A 308 8.55 -19.89 -24.21
N ALA A 309 7.68 -19.66 -25.19
CA ALA A 309 8.03 -19.05 -26.46
C ALA A 309 8.07 -17.51 -26.41
N ALA A 310 7.63 -16.91 -25.32
CA ALA A 310 7.67 -15.46 -25.13
C ALA A 310 9.10 -14.92 -25.29
N PRO A 311 9.27 -13.74 -25.93
CA PRO A 311 10.58 -13.15 -26.13
C PRO A 311 11.27 -12.79 -24.80
N SER A 312 12.60 -12.80 -24.83
CA SER A 312 13.39 -12.30 -23.69
C SER A 312 13.15 -10.82 -23.47
N ILE A 313 13.24 -10.37 -22.22
CA ILE A 313 13.10 -8.96 -21.88
C ILE A 313 14.20 -8.14 -22.56
N VAL A 314 13.79 -7.06 -23.22
CA VAL A 314 14.69 -6.01 -23.70
C VAL A 314 14.66 -4.88 -22.66
N VAL A 315 15.78 -4.68 -21.99
CA VAL A 315 15.91 -3.66 -20.93
C VAL A 315 15.76 -2.25 -21.53
N ASN A 316 14.88 -1.44 -20.95
CA ASN A 316 14.69 -0.04 -21.30
C ASN A 316 14.50 0.79 -20.03
N THR A 317 15.55 1.51 -19.63
CA THR A 317 15.57 2.33 -18.39
C THR A 317 14.46 3.38 -18.36
N GLN A 318 14.13 4.00 -19.50
CA GLN A 318 13.08 5.02 -19.59
C GLN A 318 11.68 4.43 -19.28
N VAL A 319 11.42 3.22 -19.78
CA VAL A 319 10.16 2.49 -19.50
C VAL A 319 10.10 2.10 -18.02
N GLU A 320 11.20 1.63 -17.45
CA GLU A 320 11.24 1.26 -16.03
C GLU A 320 10.97 2.46 -15.11
N LEU A 321 11.57 3.60 -15.41
CA LEU A 321 11.35 4.83 -14.63
C LEU A 321 9.92 5.37 -14.79
N LYS A 322 9.37 5.30 -16.00
CA LYS A 322 8.01 5.76 -16.28
C LYS A 322 6.95 4.89 -15.58
N ASP A 323 7.16 3.59 -15.50
CA ASP A 323 6.23 2.62 -14.90
C ASP A 323 6.21 2.67 -13.36
N VAL A 324 6.95 3.56 -12.72
CA VAL A 324 6.90 3.75 -11.25
C VAL A 324 5.60 4.41 -10.81
N TYR A 325 5.04 5.29 -11.63
CA TYR A 325 3.85 6.08 -11.31
C TYR A 325 2.74 5.89 -12.34
N ALA A 326 1.49 5.82 -11.86
CA ALA A 326 0.31 5.90 -12.71
C ALA A 326 0.19 7.31 -13.32
N GLU A 327 -0.11 7.38 -14.61
CA GLU A 327 -0.40 8.64 -15.27
C GLU A 327 -1.80 9.16 -14.83
N LYS A 328 -1.90 10.46 -14.55
CA LYS A 328 -3.17 11.11 -14.29
C LYS A 328 -3.98 11.16 -15.59
N SER A 329 -5.12 10.48 -15.63
CA SER A 329 -5.98 10.51 -16.81
C SER A 329 -6.92 11.72 -16.76
N LEU A 330 -7.26 12.29 -17.93
CA LEU A 330 -8.27 13.35 -18.03
C LEU A 330 -9.67 12.88 -17.58
N ALA A 331 -9.92 11.57 -17.59
CA ALA A 331 -11.16 10.98 -17.11
C ALA A 331 -11.26 10.94 -15.57
N ASP A 332 -10.13 11.02 -14.87
CA ASP A 332 -10.08 11.07 -13.41
C ASP A 332 -10.46 12.47 -12.86
N SER A 333 -10.48 13.49 -13.72
CA SER A 333 -11.07 14.81 -13.45
C SER A 333 -12.57 14.73 -13.73
N TRP A 334 -13.36 14.37 -12.73
CA TRP A 334 -14.83 14.33 -12.82
C TRP A 334 -15.40 15.68 -13.31
N GLY A 335 -15.51 15.84 -14.64
CA GLY A 335 -16.42 16.77 -15.32
C GLY A 335 -16.29 18.28 -15.06
N SER A 336 -15.33 18.74 -14.26
CA SER A 336 -15.08 20.15 -14.02
C SER A 336 -13.76 20.58 -14.64
N THR A 337 -13.76 21.72 -15.32
CA THR A 337 -12.54 22.45 -15.68
C THR A 337 -11.84 22.83 -14.38
N ILE A 338 -10.81 22.05 -13.99
CA ILE A 338 -10.01 22.35 -12.80
C ILE A 338 -9.09 23.51 -13.18
N ASN A 339 -9.18 24.61 -12.45
CA ASN A 339 -8.25 25.71 -12.61
C ASN A 339 -6.91 25.32 -12.02
N ILE A 340 -5.88 25.18 -12.86
CA ILE A 340 -4.49 25.01 -12.42
C ILE A 340 -3.93 26.41 -12.22
N ILE A 341 -3.53 26.72 -10.99
CA ILE A 341 -2.83 27.97 -10.71
C ILE A 341 -1.34 27.73 -11.03
N ASP A 342 -0.91 28.31 -12.14
CA ASP A 342 0.47 28.33 -12.55
C ASP A 342 1.30 29.27 -11.65
N ASN A 343 2.61 29.05 -11.59
CA ASN A 343 3.55 29.84 -10.79
C ASN A 343 3.73 31.31 -11.28
N ALA A 344 3.11 31.68 -12.39
CA ALA A 344 3.09 33.07 -12.85
C ALA A 344 2.34 33.95 -11.82
N GLU A 345 2.83 35.16 -11.62
CA GLU A 345 2.13 36.18 -10.81
C GLU A 345 0.66 36.23 -11.23
N PRO A 346 -0.28 36.43 -10.29
CA PRO A 346 -1.66 36.57 -10.65
C PRO A 346 -1.76 37.73 -11.65
N GLU A 347 -1.90 37.39 -12.94
CA GLU A 347 -2.26 38.40 -13.92
C GLU A 347 -3.55 39.07 -13.44
N THR A 348 -3.51 40.37 -13.31
CA THR A 348 -4.56 41.23 -12.79
C THR A 348 -5.83 41.28 -13.65
N SER A 349 -6.12 40.24 -14.44
CA SER A 349 -7.18 40.26 -15.45
C SER A 349 -8.43 39.44 -15.19
N ASN A 350 -8.51 38.65 -14.06
CA ASN A 350 -9.80 38.13 -13.58
C ASN A 350 -9.88 38.33 -12.07
N GLN A 351 -10.84 39.08 -11.56
CA GLN A 351 -11.15 39.26 -10.14
C GLN A 351 -11.63 37.92 -9.56
N GLN A 352 -10.75 36.96 -9.37
CA GLN A 352 -11.04 35.78 -8.58
C GLN A 352 -11.28 36.21 -7.14
N GLN A 353 -12.46 35.86 -6.62
CA GLN A 353 -12.79 36.14 -5.23
C GLN A 353 -11.84 35.32 -4.34
N SER A 354 -11.08 36.00 -3.48
CA SER A 354 -10.15 35.39 -2.53
C SER A 354 -10.40 35.89 -1.12
N THR A 355 -10.23 35.03 -0.16
CA THR A 355 -10.44 35.31 1.26
C THR A 355 -9.14 35.08 2.03
N GLU A 356 -8.84 35.96 2.97
CA GLU A 356 -7.70 35.74 3.88
C GLU A 356 -8.01 34.56 4.81
N LYS A 357 -7.18 33.52 4.77
CA LYS A 357 -7.36 32.29 5.56
C LYS A 357 -6.07 31.96 6.31
N ARG A 358 -6.21 31.38 7.50
CA ARG A 358 -5.09 30.69 8.16
C ARG A 358 -4.74 29.42 7.40
N PHE A 359 -3.51 28.95 7.53
CA PHE A 359 -3.03 27.72 6.91
C PHE A 359 -3.98 26.52 7.19
N ILE A 360 -4.36 26.30 8.45
CA ILE A 360 -5.30 25.26 8.83
C ILE A 360 -6.68 25.42 8.15
N ASN A 361 -7.18 26.65 8.04
CA ASN A 361 -8.48 26.91 7.43
C ASN A 361 -8.47 26.65 5.91
N ALA A 362 -7.33 26.84 5.26
CA ALA A 362 -7.13 26.50 3.86
C ALA A 362 -7.17 24.98 3.64
N ILE A 363 -6.60 24.18 4.55
CA ILE A 363 -6.71 22.72 4.55
C ILE A 363 -8.17 22.28 4.72
N ILE A 364 -8.89 22.85 5.71
CA ILE A 364 -10.32 22.58 5.95
C ILE A 364 -11.13 22.86 4.70
N ASP A 365 -10.89 24.00 4.05
CA ASP A 365 -11.59 24.41 2.83
C ASP A 365 -11.32 23.45 1.66
N GLY A 366 -10.05 23.07 1.45
CA GLY A 366 -9.67 22.08 0.43
C GLY A 366 -10.32 20.73 0.65
N LEU A 367 -10.31 20.20 1.87
CA LEU A 367 -10.99 18.94 2.20
C LEU A 367 -12.50 19.03 2.01
N LYS A 368 -13.13 20.11 2.47
CA LYS A 368 -14.58 20.31 2.35
C LYS A 368 -15.00 20.34 0.89
N GLN A 369 -14.28 21.08 0.05
CA GLN A 369 -14.54 21.16 -1.38
C GLN A 369 -14.30 19.81 -2.07
N SER A 370 -13.24 19.10 -1.73
CA SER A 370 -12.96 17.77 -2.28
C SER A 370 -14.03 16.74 -1.88
N MET A 371 -14.52 16.78 -0.65
CA MET A 371 -15.61 15.91 -0.19
C MET A 371 -16.93 16.19 -0.93
N ALA A 372 -17.19 17.45 -1.28
CA ALA A 372 -18.35 17.81 -2.09
C ALA A 372 -18.19 17.40 -3.56
N GLN A 373 -16.98 17.53 -4.11
CA GLN A 373 -16.64 17.19 -5.50
C GLN A 373 -16.60 15.67 -5.73
N HIS A 374 -16.12 14.88 -4.76
CA HIS A 374 -15.93 13.45 -4.88
C HIS A 374 -16.85 12.67 -3.92
N PRO A 375 -18.01 12.18 -4.38
CA PRO A 375 -18.92 11.36 -3.55
C PRO A 375 -18.28 10.07 -3.03
N ASN A 376 -17.27 9.56 -3.73
CA ASN A 376 -16.48 8.36 -3.38
C ASN A 376 -15.24 8.66 -2.51
N LEU A 377 -15.06 9.91 -2.02
CA LEU A 377 -13.96 10.23 -1.10
C LEU A 377 -14.35 9.85 0.32
N ILE A 378 -13.53 9.03 0.95
CA ILE A 378 -13.64 8.60 2.35
C ILE A 378 -12.51 9.23 3.16
N LEU A 379 -12.87 9.89 4.26
CA LEU A 379 -11.93 10.35 5.28
C LEU A 379 -11.91 9.34 6.42
N MET A 380 -10.74 8.88 6.84
CA MET A 380 -10.57 7.99 7.98
C MET A 380 -9.34 8.33 8.81
N GLY A 381 -9.41 8.09 10.10
CA GLY A 381 -8.35 8.35 11.06
C GLY A 381 -8.87 8.30 12.49
N GLN A 382 -7.96 8.44 13.43
CA GLN A 382 -8.31 8.43 14.86
C GLN A 382 -8.95 9.77 15.23
N ASP A 383 -10.10 9.71 15.92
CA ASP A 383 -10.85 10.87 16.46
C ASP A 383 -11.33 11.92 15.42
N ILE A 384 -11.30 11.60 14.12
CA ILE A 384 -11.62 12.57 13.07
C ILE A 384 -13.13 12.78 12.85
N ALA A 385 -13.97 11.88 13.33
CA ALA A 385 -15.43 11.98 13.16
C ALA A 385 -16.04 13.05 14.11
N GLU A 386 -16.73 12.65 15.16
CA GLU A 386 -17.47 13.57 16.04
C GLU A 386 -16.57 14.55 16.80
N TYR A 387 -15.34 14.16 17.12
CA TYR A 387 -14.40 15.05 17.80
C TYR A 387 -13.74 16.06 16.82
N GLY A 388 -13.68 15.75 15.52
CA GLY A 388 -13.13 16.63 14.49
C GLY A 388 -11.62 16.63 14.37
N GLY A 389 -10.96 15.58 14.85
CA GLY A 389 -9.50 15.40 14.81
C GLY A 389 -8.75 16.19 15.90
N ALA A 390 -7.48 15.85 16.09
CA ALA A 390 -6.60 16.47 17.09
C ALA A 390 -6.46 17.98 16.91
N PHE A 391 -6.51 18.46 15.67
CA PHE A 391 -6.37 19.88 15.30
C PHE A 391 -7.69 20.53 14.86
N LYS A 392 -8.83 19.83 14.94
CA LYS A 392 -10.16 20.30 14.55
C LYS A 392 -10.31 20.57 13.04
N ILE A 393 -9.61 19.82 12.21
CA ILE A 393 -9.66 19.99 10.75
C ILE A 393 -10.96 19.42 10.16
N THR A 394 -11.48 18.34 10.74
CA THR A 394 -12.71 17.67 10.29
C THR A 394 -13.94 17.99 11.15
N GLU A 395 -13.86 19.02 12.00
CA GLU A 395 -14.99 19.44 12.83
C GLU A 395 -16.20 19.82 11.98
N GLY A 396 -17.38 19.24 12.28
CA GLY A 396 -18.61 19.44 11.52
C GLY A 396 -18.72 18.65 10.21
N PHE A 397 -17.73 17.84 9.85
CA PHE A 397 -17.76 17.07 8.60
C PHE A 397 -18.72 15.88 8.67
N VAL A 398 -18.91 15.28 9.84
CA VAL A 398 -19.89 14.20 10.02
C VAL A 398 -21.29 14.67 9.72
N GLU A 399 -21.66 15.87 10.18
CA GLU A 399 -22.96 16.48 9.94
C GLU A 399 -23.19 16.81 8.46
N MET A 400 -22.11 17.18 7.75
CA MET A 400 -22.18 17.55 6.32
C MET A 400 -22.16 16.34 5.39
N PHE A 401 -21.35 15.33 5.68
CA PHE A 401 -21.03 14.25 4.73
C PHE A 401 -21.40 12.85 5.23
N GLY A 402 -21.82 12.73 6.49
CA GLY A 402 -22.21 11.47 7.10
C GLY A 402 -21.04 10.66 7.67
N LYS A 403 -21.34 9.83 8.67
CA LYS A 403 -20.36 9.01 9.38
C LYS A 403 -19.77 7.89 8.51
N GLU A 404 -20.44 7.50 7.44
CA GLU A 404 -19.93 6.51 6.49
C GLU A 404 -18.74 7.05 5.69
N ARG A 405 -18.70 8.36 5.45
CA ARG A 405 -17.63 9.04 4.72
C ARG A 405 -16.59 9.71 5.61
N VAL A 406 -16.91 9.99 6.88
CA VAL A 406 -15.98 10.57 7.87
C VAL A 406 -15.91 9.62 9.05
N ARG A 407 -14.87 8.79 9.12
CA ARG A 407 -14.83 7.59 9.95
C ARG A 407 -13.73 7.66 11.01
N ASN A 408 -14.13 7.42 12.26
CA ASN A 408 -13.15 7.06 13.28
C ASN A 408 -12.60 5.66 13.01
N THR A 409 -11.34 5.47 13.33
CA THR A 409 -10.66 4.17 13.29
C THR A 409 -10.24 3.74 14.70
N PRO A 410 -10.09 2.45 14.95
CA PRO A 410 -9.28 1.99 16.09
C PRO A 410 -7.83 2.52 15.97
N ILE A 411 -7.06 2.44 17.07
CA ILE A 411 -5.61 2.75 17.04
C ILE A 411 -4.90 1.55 16.43
N CYS A 412 -4.63 1.62 15.12
CA CYS A 412 -4.06 0.53 14.32
C CYS A 412 -3.59 1.06 12.96
N GLU A 413 -2.50 1.80 12.97
CA GLU A 413 -2.02 2.57 11.81
C GLU A 413 -1.75 1.69 10.58
N SER A 414 -1.20 0.48 10.78
CA SER A 414 -0.94 -0.45 9.68
C SER A 414 -2.23 -0.92 9.01
N ALA A 415 -3.22 -1.35 9.80
CA ALA A 415 -4.50 -1.82 9.26
C ALA A 415 -5.28 -0.70 8.55
N ILE A 416 -5.20 0.53 9.03
CA ILE A 416 -5.88 1.67 8.39
C ILE A 416 -5.28 1.96 7.02
N VAL A 417 -3.96 1.94 6.89
CA VAL A 417 -3.28 2.10 5.58
C VAL A 417 -3.65 0.96 4.63
N GLY A 418 -3.67 -0.28 5.12
CA GLY A 418 -4.10 -1.43 4.33
C GLY A 418 -5.56 -1.32 3.88
N ALA A 419 -6.46 -0.92 4.76
CA ALA A 419 -7.87 -0.69 4.44
C ALA A 419 -8.07 0.46 3.43
N ALA A 420 -7.25 1.52 3.52
CA ALA A 420 -7.25 2.60 2.53
C ALA A 420 -6.92 2.07 1.12
N LEU A 421 -5.90 1.21 1.01
CA LEU A 421 -5.56 0.55 -0.24
C LEU A 421 -6.71 -0.34 -0.74
N GLY A 422 -7.32 -1.14 0.14
CA GLY A 422 -8.45 -1.99 -0.22
C GLY A 422 -9.66 -1.22 -0.74
N LEU A 423 -10.00 -0.10 -0.12
CA LEU A 423 -11.02 0.83 -0.63
C LEU A 423 -10.67 1.36 -2.02
N SER A 424 -9.40 1.68 -2.26
CA SER A 424 -8.92 2.18 -3.56
C SER A 424 -9.04 1.12 -4.66
N LEU A 425 -8.84 -0.17 -4.38
CA LEU A 425 -9.06 -1.27 -5.34
C LEU A 425 -10.50 -1.28 -5.87
N GLU A 426 -11.45 -0.85 -5.03
CA GLU A 426 -12.88 -0.77 -5.32
C GLU A 426 -13.34 0.61 -5.82
N GLY A 427 -12.39 1.49 -6.16
CA GLY A 427 -12.64 2.78 -6.82
C GLY A 427 -13.00 3.91 -5.86
N TYR A 428 -12.74 3.78 -4.57
CA TYR A 428 -12.82 4.89 -3.63
C TYR A 428 -11.52 5.70 -3.64
N LYS A 429 -11.66 7.01 -3.41
CA LYS A 429 -10.54 7.87 -3.01
C LYS A 429 -10.49 7.90 -1.50
N VAL A 430 -9.29 7.82 -0.93
CA VAL A 430 -9.16 7.76 0.52
C VAL A 430 -8.17 8.81 1.01
N MET A 431 -8.61 9.64 1.93
CA MET A 431 -7.74 10.45 2.75
C MET A 431 -7.67 9.85 4.16
N MET A 432 -6.49 9.47 4.55
CA MET A 432 -6.20 8.96 5.88
C MET A 432 -5.43 10.03 6.68
N GLU A 433 -5.85 10.29 7.92
CA GLU A 433 -5.11 11.14 8.85
C GLU A 433 -4.31 10.29 9.82
N MET A 434 -2.99 10.47 9.82
CA MET A 434 -2.15 10.18 10.98
C MET A 434 -2.26 11.36 11.94
N GLN A 435 -2.50 11.13 13.23
CA GLN A 435 -2.56 12.25 14.19
C GLN A 435 -1.27 13.06 14.23
N PHE A 436 -0.13 12.38 14.06
CA PHE A 436 1.21 12.96 13.91
C PHE A 436 2.00 12.12 12.90
N ALA A 437 2.92 12.78 12.17
CA ALA A 437 3.83 12.10 11.23
C ALA A 437 4.68 11.01 11.93
N ASP A 438 4.99 11.19 13.19
CA ASP A 438 5.71 10.23 14.05
C ASP A 438 5.06 8.83 14.03
N PHE A 439 3.74 8.75 13.97
CA PHE A 439 2.97 7.50 14.02
C PHE A 439 2.97 6.74 12.69
N ALA A 440 3.40 7.37 11.61
CA ALA A 440 3.59 6.68 10.33
C ALA A 440 4.59 5.51 10.44
N SER A 441 5.46 5.53 11.46
CA SER A 441 6.39 4.43 11.76
C SER A 441 5.68 3.11 12.06
N VAL A 442 4.47 3.12 12.62
CA VAL A 442 3.67 1.93 12.91
C VAL A 442 3.06 1.34 11.62
N GLY A 443 2.64 2.19 10.67
CA GLY A 443 2.13 1.79 9.36
C GLY A 443 3.20 1.69 8.26
N PHE A 444 4.50 1.75 8.62
CA PHE A 444 5.60 1.88 7.66
C PHE A 444 5.61 0.77 6.61
N ASN A 445 5.40 -0.50 7.03
CA ASN A 445 5.36 -1.63 6.11
C ASN A 445 4.30 -1.48 5.02
N GLN A 446 3.09 -1.09 5.36
CA GLN A 446 2.00 -0.84 4.39
C GLN A 446 2.34 0.30 3.43
N ILE A 447 2.94 1.38 3.93
CA ILE A 447 3.30 2.56 3.12
C ILE A 447 4.39 2.19 2.11
N VAL A 448 5.55 1.67 2.58
CA VAL A 448 6.73 1.50 1.73
C VAL A 448 6.73 0.21 0.90
N ASN A 449 6.00 -0.84 1.32
CA ASN A 449 6.01 -2.13 0.64
C ASN A 449 4.72 -2.42 -0.15
N ASN A 450 3.58 -1.89 0.25
CA ASN A 450 2.33 -2.03 -0.50
C ASN A 450 2.02 -0.78 -1.33
N LEU A 451 1.66 0.35 -0.71
CA LEU A 451 1.25 1.56 -1.43
C LEU A 451 2.31 2.00 -2.46
N ALA A 452 3.55 2.14 -2.04
CA ALA A 452 4.63 2.63 -2.90
C ALA A 452 4.87 1.75 -4.13
N LYS A 453 4.72 0.44 -4.00
CA LYS A 453 5.19 -0.50 -5.02
C LYS A 453 4.09 -1.11 -5.87
N ILE A 454 2.82 -0.93 -5.52
CA ILE A 454 1.72 -1.66 -6.14
C ILE A 454 1.60 -1.38 -7.64
N TYR A 455 1.77 -0.12 -8.05
CA TYR A 455 1.70 0.24 -9.47
C TYR A 455 2.85 -0.37 -10.28
N TYR A 456 4.07 -0.22 -9.83
CA TYR A 456 5.25 -0.82 -10.47
C TYR A 456 5.16 -2.33 -10.58
N ARG A 457 4.64 -3.00 -9.54
CA ARG A 457 4.58 -4.46 -9.47
C ARG A 457 3.56 -5.07 -10.43
N TRP A 458 2.33 -4.54 -10.50
CA TRP A 458 1.25 -5.12 -11.32
C TRP A 458 0.23 -4.10 -11.82
N ASN A 459 0.68 -2.86 -12.00
CA ASN A 459 -0.04 -1.78 -12.69
C ASN A 459 -1.38 -1.42 -12.05
N GLN A 460 -1.46 -1.53 -10.72
CA GLN A 460 -2.62 -1.12 -9.93
C GLN A 460 -2.34 0.22 -9.25
N ASN A 461 -3.12 1.25 -9.60
CA ASN A 461 -3.06 2.54 -8.89
C ASN A 461 -3.59 2.44 -7.45
N ALA A 462 -3.20 3.42 -6.61
CA ALA A 462 -3.65 3.54 -5.23
C ALA A 462 -4.02 4.99 -4.92
N ASP A 463 -5.31 5.31 -4.97
CA ASP A 463 -5.85 6.66 -4.72
C ASP A 463 -5.91 6.93 -3.21
N VAL A 464 -4.74 7.03 -2.58
CA VAL A 464 -4.59 7.18 -1.13
C VAL A 464 -3.75 8.39 -0.80
N VAL A 465 -4.29 9.31 0.02
CA VAL A 465 -3.56 10.43 0.61
C VAL A 465 -3.40 10.20 2.10
N ILE A 466 -2.19 10.29 2.61
CA ILE A 466 -1.91 10.23 4.05
C ILE A 466 -1.51 11.62 4.50
N ARG A 467 -2.40 12.29 5.26
CA ARG A 467 -2.11 13.56 5.92
C ARG A 467 -1.34 13.33 7.21
N MET A 468 -0.27 14.11 7.38
CA MET A 468 0.69 13.92 8.48
C MET A 468 1.07 15.26 9.11
N PRO A 469 0.40 15.68 10.21
CA PRO A 469 0.86 16.79 11.03
C PRO A 469 2.28 16.54 11.55
N THR A 470 3.23 17.41 11.21
CA THR A 470 4.67 17.24 11.44
C THR A 470 5.31 18.48 12.06
N GLY A 471 6.58 18.41 12.41
CA GLY A 471 7.44 19.55 12.74
C GLY A 471 7.44 19.94 14.22
N ALA A 472 8.55 20.57 14.61
CA ALA A 472 8.84 21.10 15.93
C ALA A 472 8.33 22.56 16.11
N GLY A 473 8.74 23.23 17.17
CA GLY A 473 8.34 24.61 17.46
C GLY A 473 7.02 24.74 18.23
N VAL A 474 6.50 23.64 18.75
CA VAL A 474 5.25 23.58 19.53
C VAL A 474 5.42 22.97 20.92
N GLY A 475 6.65 22.58 21.31
CA GLY A 475 6.96 22.01 22.62
C GLY A 475 6.32 20.61 22.85
N ALA A 476 6.18 19.78 21.82
CA ALA A 476 5.55 18.48 21.90
C ALA A 476 6.52 17.29 22.09
N GLY A 477 7.83 17.55 22.02
CA GLY A 477 8.88 16.58 22.33
C GLY A 477 9.09 15.51 21.25
N PRO A 478 9.87 14.44 21.54
CA PRO A 478 10.46 13.57 20.51
C PRO A 478 9.49 12.62 19.81
N PHE A 479 8.25 12.47 20.30
CA PHE A 479 7.27 11.53 19.73
C PHE A 479 6.08 12.20 19.05
N HIS A 480 6.09 13.54 18.94
CA HIS A 480 5.00 14.32 18.36
C HIS A 480 5.48 15.50 17.53
N SER A 481 6.77 15.56 17.20
CA SER A 481 7.37 16.74 16.55
C SER A 481 8.36 16.41 15.44
N GLN A 482 8.55 15.14 15.09
CA GLN A 482 9.55 14.75 14.12
C GLN A 482 9.22 15.27 12.72
N SER A 483 10.28 15.71 12.03
CA SER A 483 10.30 15.89 10.58
C SER A 483 10.91 14.62 9.99
N ASN A 484 10.08 13.73 9.47
CA ASN A 484 10.49 12.39 9.02
C ASN A 484 10.23 12.16 7.53
N GLU A 485 10.07 13.21 6.76
CA GLU A 485 9.86 13.19 5.32
C GLU A 485 10.97 12.45 4.57
N ALA A 486 12.22 12.49 5.05
CA ALA A 486 13.34 11.79 4.45
C ALA A 486 13.17 10.27 4.40
N TRP A 487 12.42 9.67 5.34
CA TRP A 487 12.11 8.23 5.30
C TRP A 487 11.33 7.83 4.05
N PHE A 488 10.55 8.74 3.50
CA PHE A 488 9.62 8.50 2.41
C PHE A 488 10.13 8.99 1.06
N VAL A 489 10.92 10.06 1.02
CA VAL A 489 11.55 10.52 -0.23
C VAL A 489 12.53 9.50 -0.81
N HIS A 490 13.04 8.60 0.04
CA HIS A 490 13.86 7.46 -0.37
C HIS A 490 13.05 6.31 -1.01
N THR A 491 11.70 6.38 -1.03
CA THR A 491 10.83 5.27 -1.43
C THR A 491 10.17 5.54 -2.78
N PRO A 492 10.68 4.98 -3.91
CA PRO A 492 10.06 5.13 -5.22
C PRO A 492 8.61 4.64 -5.23
N GLY A 493 7.74 5.37 -5.92
CA GLY A 493 6.31 5.10 -6.03
C GLY A 493 5.43 5.90 -5.08
N LEU A 494 6.03 6.57 -4.07
CA LEU A 494 5.33 7.59 -3.27
C LEU A 494 5.50 8.97 -3.90
N LYS A 495 4.56 9.87 -3.61
CA LYS A 495 4.75 11.32 -3.76
C LYS A 495 4.77 11.95 -2.37
N VAL A 496 5.63 12.95 -2.16
CA VAL A 496 5.79 13.63 -0.88
C VAL A 496 5.58 15.12 -1.09
N VAL A 497 4.55 15.66 -0.46
CA VAL A 497 4.11 17.06 -0.60
C VAL A 497 4.22 17.75 0.75
N TYR A 498 4.75 18.98 0.76
CA TYR A 498 5.01 19.73 1.99
C TYR A 498 4.74 21.24 1.77
N PRO A 499 3.49 21.72 1.85
CA PRO A 499 3.15 23.13 1.64
C PRO A 499 3.68 24.05 2.72
N SER A 500 3.95 25.31 2.34
CA SER A 500 4.47 26.35 3.22
C SER A 500 3.47 27.50 3.45
N THR A 501 2.50 27.69 2.56
CA THR A 501 1.54 28.80 2.60
C THR A 501 0.10 28.31 2.54
N PRO A 502 -0.91 29.13 2.96
CA PRO A 502 -2.31 28.73 2.89
C PRO A 502 -2.81 28.38 1.48
N ILE A 503 -2.38 29.14 0.46
CA ILE A 503 -2.75 28.87 -0.94
C ILE A 503 -2.17 27.51 -1.39
N ASP A 504 -0.94 27.22 -1.04
CA ASP A 504 -0.30 25.92 -1.36
C ASP A 504 -0.96 24.78 -0.59
N ALA A 505 -1.31 25.01 0.68
CA ALA A 505 -1.97 24.01 1.51
C ALA A 505 -3.30 23.54 0.92
N LYS A 506 -4.13 24.45 0.40
CA LYS A 506 -5.39 24.08 -0.29
C LYS A 506 -5.12 23.44 -1.64
N GLY A 507 -4.34 24.10 -2.51
CA GLY A 507 -4.17 23.67 -3.90
C GLY A 507 -3.41 22.34 -4.05
N LEU A 508 -2.36 22.13 -3.25
CA LEU A 508 -1.61 20.86 -3.25
C LEU A 508 -2.40 19.71 -2.61
N LEU A 509 -3.25 19.99 -1.61
CA LEU A 509 -4.11 18.95 -1.03
C LEU A 509 -5.15 18.47 -2.04
N ILE A 510 -5.78 19.40 -2.77
CA ILE A 510 -6.71 19.08 -3.85
C ILE A 510 -5.99 18.28 -4.94
N ALA A 511 -4.80 18.71 -5.34
CA ALA A 511 -3.98 18.00 -6.33
C ALA A 511 -3.62 16.57 -5.86
N ALA A 512 -3.29 16.40 -4.58
CA ALA A 512 -2.99 15.10 -3.97
C ALA A 512 -4.22 14.16 -4.00
N LEU A 513 -5.41 14.68 -3.67
CA LEU A 513 -6.66 13.91 -3.70
C LEU A 513 -7.11 13.54 -5.13
N ASN A 514 -6.61 14.26 -6.13
CA ASN A 514 -6.87 13.99 -7.55
C ASN A 514 -5.74 13.18 -8.23
N ASP A 515 -4.68 12.85 -7.49
CA ASP A 515 -3.57 12.04 -8.01
C ASP A 515 -3.89 10.54 -7.89
N PRO A 516 -3.63 9.71 -8.93
CA PRO A 516 -3.88 8.28 -8.87
C PRO A 516 -2.80 7.49 -8.11
N ASN A 517 -1.78 8.18 -7.59
CA ASN A 517 -0.67 7.58 -6.85
C ASN A 517 -0.78 7.89 -5.35
N PRO A 518 -0.14 7.10 -4.49
CA PRO A 518 -0.13 7.39 -3.06
C PRO A 518 0.66 8.67 -2.77
N VAL A 519 0.02 9.60 -2.06
CA VAL A 519 0.61 10.90 -1.68
C VAL A 519 0.72 11.01 -0.17
N LEU A 520 1.92 11.30 0.32
CA LEU A 520 2.16 11.68 1.71
C LEU A 520 2.15 13.19 1.80
N TYR A 521 1.19 13.73 2.55
CA TYR A 521 0.92 15.15 2.66
C TYR A 521 1.33 15.65 4.05
N PHE A 522 2.53 16.24 4.16
CA PHE A 522 3.08 16.77 5.39
C PHE A 522 2.56 18.16 5.70
N GLU A 523 2.15 18.39 6.94
CA GLU A 523 1.57 19.65 7.41
C GLU A 523 2.31 20.14 8.64
N HIS A 524 3.10 21.21 8.50
CA HIS A 524 3.86 21.74 9.63
C HIS A 524 2.94 22.39 10.68
N LYS A 525 2.85 21.80 11.86
CA LYS A 525 1.92 22.19 12.94
C LYS A 525 2.07 23.65 13.39
N ALA A 526 3.31 24.16 13.46
CA ALA A 526 3.56 25.53 13.86
C ALA A 526 2.98 26.54 12.85
N LEU A 527 2.74 26.16 11.58
CA LEU A 527 2.15 27.03 10.57
C LEU A 527 0.63 27.10 10.65
N TYR A 528 -0.04 26.14 11.28
CA TYR A 528 -1.51 26.04 11.29
C TYR A 528 -2.23 27.33 11.63
N ARG A 529 -1.76 28.03 12.67
CA ARG A 529 -2.42 29.23 13.20
C ARG A 529 -1.57 30.50 13.09
N SER A 530 -0.26 30.36 12.78
CA SER A 530 0.68 31.48 12.71
C SER A 530 0.77 32.10 11.32
N VAL A 531 0.38 31.37 10.27
CA VAL A 531 0.47 31.82 8.89
C VAL A 531 -0.91 32.09 8.32
N THR A 532 -1.09 33.30 7.76
CA THR A 532 -2.28 33.71 7.01
C THR A 532 -1.89 34.11 5.60
N GLY A 533 -2.85 34.07 4.68
CA GLY A 533 -2.66 34.50 3.30
C GLY A 533 -3.97 34.47 2.51
N ASN A 534 -3.98 35.15 1.38
CA ASN A 534 -5.11 35.17 0.48
C ASN A 534 -5.21 33.81 -0.25
N VAL A 535 -6.38 33.20 -0.19
CA VAL A 535 -6.69 31.89 -0.78
C VAL A 535 -7.87 32.03 -1.70
N PRO A 536 -7.79 31.63 -2.98
CA PRO A 536 -8.95 31.59 -3.87
C PRO A 536 -10.09 30.76 -3.28
N ASP A 537 -11.32 31.27 -3.35
CA ASP A 537 -12.48 30.59 -2.79
C ASP A 537 -12.94 29.41 -3.66
N GLU A 538 -12.60 29.40 -4.93
CA GLU A 538 -12.89 28.32 -5.88
C GLU A 538 -12.07 27.04 -5.62
N TYR A 539 -12.44 25.97 -6.30
CA TYR A 539 -11.70 24.70 -6.35
C TYR A 539 -10.55 24.82 -7.36
N TYR A 540 -9.30 24.62 -6.92
CA TYR A 540 -8.12 24.73 -7.77
C TYR A 540 -7.04 23.73 -7.35
N GLU A 541 -6.18 23.38 -8.28
CA GLU A 541 -4.99 22.59 -8.03
C GLU A 541 -3.70 23.43 -8.18
N ILE A 542 -2.68 23.03 -7.43
CA ILE A 542 -1.29 23.38 -7.67
C ILE A 542 -0.57 22.11 -8.08
N GLU A 543 0.18 22.17 -9.19
CA GLU A 543 0.85 21.01 -9.77
C GLU A 543 1.89 20.42 -8.79
N ILE A 544 1.77 19.12 -8.50
CA ILE A 544 2.76 18.37 -7.73
C ILE A 544 4.05 18.23 -8.54
N GLY A 545 5.20 18.53 -7.92
CA GLY A 545 6.49 18.50 -8.59
C GLY A 545 6.92 19.86 -9.16
N LYS A 546 6.21 20.95 -8.79
CA LYS A 546 6.56 22.32 -9.18
C LYS A 546 6.88 23.18 -7.97
N ALA A 547 8.11 23.68 -7.93
CA ALA A 547 8.58 24.64 -6.95
C ALA A 547 8.10 26.07 -7.26
N LYS A 548 8.19 26.98 -6.29
CA LYS A 548 7.82 28.38 -6.43
C LYS A 548 8.96 29.28 -5.98
N VAL A 549 9.33 30.26 -6.81
CA VAL A 549 10.18 31.35 -6.35
C VAL A 549 9.34 32.29 -5.50
N VAL A 550 9.69 32.39 -4.21
CA VAL A 550 9.00 33.26 -3.24
C VAL A 550 9.55 34.68 -3.30
N GLN A 551 10.84 34.80 -3.52
CA GLN A 551 11.57 36.04 -3.67
C GLN A 551 12.74 35.83 -4.60
N TYR A 552 12.97 36.77 -5.51
CA TYR A 552 14.19 36.80 -6.35
C TYR A 552 15.30 37.53 -5.62
N GLY A 553 16.53 37.06 -5.80
CA GLY A 553 17.73 37.65 -5.25
C GLY A 553 18.98 37.22 -6.01
N ASP A 554 20.07 37.92 -5.78
CA ASP A 554 21.32 37.81 -6.55
C ASP A 554 22.51 37.28 -5.73
N ASP A 555 22.41 37.22 -4.38
CA ASP A 555 23.57 36.84 -3.55
C ASP A 555 23.57 35.36 -3.18
N ILE A 556 22.45 34.79 -2.67
CA ILE A 556 22.37 33.44 -2.17
C ILE A 556 21.02 32.80 -2.55
N SER A 557 21.03 31.62 -3.18
CA SER A 557 19.86 30.77 -3.33
C SER A 557 19.59 30.03 -2.03
N VAL A 558 18.40 30.28 -1.42
CA VAL A 558 17.88 29.53 -0.27
C VAL A 558 16.84 28.56 -0.76
N ILE A 559 17.21 27.28 -0.87
CA ILE A 559 16.33 26.18 -1.29
C ILE A 559 15.73 25.57 -0.03
N THR A 560 14.40 25.62 0.11
CA THR A 560 13.74 25.24 1.37
C THR A 560 12.27 24.81 1.14
N TYR A 561 11.58 24.45 2.22
CA TYR A 561 10.17 24.06 2.25
C TYR A 561 9.59 24.22 3.67
N GLY A 562 8.26 24.14 3.79
CA GLY A 562 7.58 24.16 5.08
C GLY A 562 7.93 25.40 5.93
N ALA A 563 8.30 25.18 7.19
CA ALA A 563 8.67 26.27 8.09
C ALA A 563 9.91 27.04 7.64
N GLY A 564 10.81 26.40 6.90
CA GLY A 564 12.06 27.00 6.41
C GLY A 564 11.81 28.22 5.50
N ILE A 565 10.70 28.25 4.74
CA ILE A 565 10.30 29.40 3.94
C ILE A 565 10.13 30.64 4.81
N HIS A 566 9.41 30.49 5.92
CA HIS A 566 9.13 31.62 6.83
C HIS A 566 10.41 32.09 7.56
N TRP A 567 11.34 31.19 7.85
CA TRP A 567 12.61 31.52 8.42
C TRP A 567 13.47 32.33 7.42
N ALA A 568 13.55 31.90 6.17
CA ALA A 568 14.29 32.60 5.11
C ALA A 568 13.70 33.98 4.79
N VAL A 569 12.35 34.05 4.64
CA VAL A 569 11.67 35.36 4.38
C VAL A 569 11.86 36.33 5.52
N ASN A 570 11.79 35.88 6.78
CA ASN A 570 12.00 36.75 7.92
C ASN A 570 13.47 37.22 8.00
N TYR A 571 14.41 36.30 7.74
CA TYR A 571 15.83 36.66 7.67
C TYR A 571 16.11 37.74 6.60
N ALA A 572 15.55 37.56 5.38
CA ALA A 572 15.70 38.54 4.30
C ALA A 572 15.12 39.93 4.66
N LYS A 573 14.04 40.00 5.46
CA LYS A 573 13.48 41.27 5.95
C LYS A 573 14.37 41.95 6.98
N GLU A 574 15.08 41.19 7.82
CA GLU A 574 15.97 41.70 8.87
C GLU A 574 17.34 42.06 8.31
N HIS A 575 17.78 41.45 7.20
CA HIS A 575 19.09 41.62 6.56
C HIS A 575 18.95 42.09 5.10
N GLN A 576 18.47 43.32 4.92
CA GLN A 576 18.20 43.90 3.59
C GLN A 576 19.44 44.17 2.74
N ASP A 577 20.62 44.06 3.32
CA ASP A 577 21.92 44.15 2.68
C ASP A 577 22.32 42.85 1.97
N ILE A 578 21.58 41.74 2.17
CA ILE A 578 21.83 40.47 1.53
C ILE A 578 20.61 40.11 0.67
N SER A 579 20.82 39.91 -0.63
CA SER A 579 19.78 39.62 -1.61
C SER A 579 19.56 38.11 -1.74
N LEU A 580 18.53 37.56 -1.06
CA LEU A 580 18.22 36.12 -1.08
C LEU A 580 17.24 35.75 -2.22
N ASP A 581 17.63 34.75 -3.01
CA ASP A 581 16.72 34.04 -3.95
C ASP A 581 16.09 32.89 -3.20
N ILE A 582 14.81 33.02 -2.82
CA ILE A 582 14.13 32.03 -1.97
C ILE A 582 13.22 31.14 -2.80
N LEU A 583 13.56 29.85 -2.87
CA LEU A 583 12.84 28.81 -3.60
C LEU A 583 12.09 27.89 -2.65
N ASP A 584 10.75 27.89 -2.73
CA ASP A 584 9.89 26.92 -2.05
C ASP A 584 9.74 25.67 -2.90
N LEU A 585 10.23 24.55 -2.40
CA LEU A 585 10.14 23.25 -3.10
C LEU A 585 8.72 22.73 -3.21
N ARG A 586 7.83 22.97 -2.23
CA ARG A 586 6.43 22.49 -2.17
C ARG A 586 6.28 20.97 -2.22
N THR A 587 7.12 20.32 -3.03
CA THR A 587 7.12 18.87 -3.25
C THR A 587 8.54 18.34 -3.09
N LEU A 588 8.68 17.29 -2.30
CA LEU A 588 9.97 16.66 -2.03
C LEU A 588 10.19 15.40 -2.86
N LEU A 589 9.10 14.82 -3.36
CA LEU A 589 9.11 13.71 -4.32
C LEU A 589 7.85 13.79 -5.22
N PRO A 590 7.99 14.08 -6.52
CA PRO A 590 9.25 14.44 -7.22
C PRO A 590 9.73 15.85 -6.91
N LEU A 591 11.05 16.08 -7.01
CA LEU A 591 11.67 17.41 -6.91
C LEU A 591 11.61 18.16 -8.26
N ASP A 592 11.47 19.49 -8.21
CA ASP A 592 11.61 20.37 -9.37
C ASP A 592 13.07 20.75 -9.61
N TYR A 593 13.82 19.85 -10.22
CA TYR A 593 15.23 20.08 -10.55
C TYR A 593 15.46 21.23 -11.52
N VAL A 594 14.45 21.57 -12.34
CA VAL A 594 14.55 22.71 -13.28
C VAL A 594 14.56 24.02 -12.51
N ALA A 595 13.66 24.17 -11.53
CA ALA A 595 13.61 25.35 -10.68
C ALA A 595 14.85 25.46 -9.77
N ILE A 596 15.30 24.32 -9.21
CA ILE A 596 16.55 24.27 -8.43
C ILE A 596 17.73 24.77 -9.26
N LYS A 597 17.90 24.24 -10.48
CA LYS A 597 18.98 24.65 -11.38
C LYS A 597 18.94 26.15 -11.70
N ALA A 598 17.75 26.66 -12.05
CA ALA A 598 17.57 28.07 -12.37
C ALA A 598 17.91 29.03 -11.21
N SER A 599 17.58 28.60 -9.97
CA SER A 599 17.97 29.35 -8.75
C SER A 599 19.49 29.34 -8.55
N VAL A 600 20.13 28.17 -8.66
CA VAL A 600 21.58 28.02 -8.51
C VAL A 600 22.37 28.85 -9.53
N GLU A 601 21.93 28.81 -10.80
CA GLU A 601 22.57 29.57 -11.91
C GLU A 601 22.45 31.08 -11.73
N ARG A 602 21.49 31.56 -10.93
CA ARG A 602 21.29 32.97 -10.65
C ARG A 602 22.32 33.51 -9.67
N THR A 603 22.62 32.77 -8.59
CA THR A 603 23.39 33.30 -7.45
C THR A 603 24.78 32.70 -7.29
N GLY A 604 25.03 31.52 -7.82
CA GLY A 604 26.28 30.77 -7.64
C GLY A 604 26.54 30.29 -6.21
N LYS A 605 25.78 30.75 -5.20
CA LYS A 605 25.92 30.38 -3.79
C LYS A 605 24.63 29.79 -3.25
N VAL A 606 24.73 28.62 -2.62
CA VAL A 606 23.53 27.83 -2.29
C VAL A 606 23.48 27.45 -0.82
N LEU A 607 22.35 27.78 -0.19
CA LEU A 607 21.97 27.35 1.15
C LEU A 607 20.74 26.41 1.03
N ILE A 608 20.86 25.16 1.46
CA ILE A 608 19.73 24.26 1.60
C ILE A 608 19.28 24.32 3.07
N LEU A 609 18.06 24.83 3.29
CA LEU A 609 17.49 25.04 4.62
C LEU A 609 16.33 24.10 4.87
N HIS A 610 16.40 23.25 5.91
CA HIS A 610 15.28 22.38 6.28
C HIS A 610 15.27 22.07 7.79
N GLU A 611 14.09 21.66 8.27
CA GLU A 611 13.90 21.34 9.69
C GLU A 611 14.37 19.94 10.07
N ASP A 612 14.35 19.00 9.16
CA ASP A 612 14.87 17.64 9.42
C ASP A 612 16.36 17.68 9.84
N THR A 613 16.88 16.59 10.40
CA THR A 613 18.27 16.48 10.84
C THR A 613 19.26 16.67 9.68
N LEU A 614 20.48 17.07 10.01
CA LEU A 614 21.53 17.27 9.01
C LEU A 614 21.93 15.96 8.34
N THR A 615 22.06 14.89 9.13
CA THR A 615 22.43 13.56 8.63
C THR A 615 21.18 12.83 8.13
N GLY A 616 21.20 12.46 6.85
CA GLY A 616 20.13 11.70 6.23
C GLY A 616 18.89 12.50 5.79
N GLY A 617 18.83 13.81 6.12
CA GLY A 617 17.79 14.69 5.60
C GLY A 617 17.93 14.92 4.08
N ILE A 618 16.83 15.33 3.41
CA ILE A 618 16.77 15.53 1.96
C ILE A 618 17.78 16.54 1.42
N GLY A 619 18.26 17.46 2.28
CA GLY A 619 19.30 18.43 1.91
C GLY A 619 20.59 17.77 1.44
N GLY A 620 20.89 16.55 1.87
CA GLY A 620 22.02 15.76 1.37
C GLY A 620 21.87 15.39 -0.09
N GLU A 621 20.70 14.91 -0.49
CA GLU A 621 20.35 14.54 -1.88
C GLU A 621 20.38 15.76 -2.80
N ILE A 622 19.72 16.85 -2.38
CA ILE A 622 19.70 18.10 -3.16
C ILE A 622 21.12 18.64 -3.35
N SER A 623 21.96 18.63 -2.29
CA SER A 623 23.36 19.06 -2.36
C SER A 623 24.18 18.21 -3.33
N ALA A 624 24.00 16.88 -3.31
CA ALA A 624 24.68 15.97 -4.22
C ALA A 624 24.28 16.27 -5.68
N TRP A 625 22.99 16.39 -5.96
CA TRP A 625 22.48 16.71 -7.29
C TRP A 625 23.02 18.06 -7.82
N ILE A 626 23.04 19.11 -6.98
CA ILE A 626 23.57 20.41 -7.36
C ILE A 626 25.06 20.30 -7.71
N ASN A 627 25.85 19.58 -6.93
CA ASN A 627 27.26 19.37 -7.23
C ASN A 627 27.50 18.61 -8.54
N GLU A 628 26.65 17.64 -8.86
CA GLU A 628 26.75 16.88 -10.12
C GLU A 628 26.33 17.66 -11.36
N HIS A 629 25.32 18.56 -11.24
CA HIS A 629 24.67 19.18 -12.38
C HIS A 629 24.90 20.69 -12.52
N CYS A 630 25.38 21.35 -11.47
CA CYS A 630 25.57 22.81 -11.40
C CYS A 630 26.96 23.20 -10.94
N PHE A 631 27.94 22.29 -10.86
CA PHE A 631 29.27 22.55 -10.33
C PHE A 631 29.99 23.77 -10.97
N GLU A 632 29.85 23.90 -12.30
CA GLU A 632 30.50 24.97 -13.06
C GLU A 632 29.95 26.38 -12.75
N THR A 633 28.78 26.46 -12.09
CA THR A 633 28.13 27.73 -11.73
C THR A 633 28.27 28.05 -10.24
N LEU A 634 28.92 27.19 -9.46
CA LEU A 634 29.09 27.42 -8.02
C LEU A 634 30.29 28.30 -7.69
N ASP A 635 30.05 29.39 -6.96
CA ASP A 635 31.07 30.28 -6.41
C ASP A 635 31.48 29.88 -4.99
N ALA A 636 30.76 28.99 -4.33
CA ALA A 636 30.99 28.51 -2.98
C ALA A 636 30.54 27.04 -2.80
N PRO A 637 31.03 26.34 -1.76
CA PRO A 637 30.45 25.05 -1.40
C PRO A 637 28.95 25.16 -1.07
N VAL A 638 28.13 24.17 -1.49
CA VAL A 638 26.73 24.09 -1.07
C VAL A 638 26.68 23.90 0.46
N ILE A 639 26.04 24.79 1.18
CA ILE A 639 25.86 24.68 2.63
C ILE A 639 24.47 24.12 2.95
N ARG A 640 24.43 23.17 3.89
CA ARG A 640 23.18 22.62 4.44
C ARG A 640 22.97 23.22 5.84
N CYS A 641 21.91 24.00 6.01
CA CYS A 641 21.43 24.49 7.30
C CYS A 641 20.26 23.64 7.74
N ALA A 642 20.50 22.75 8.67
CA ALA A 642 19.53 21.74 9.13
C ALA A 642 19.45 21.73 10.66
N SER A 643 18.47 21.03 11.22
CA SER A 643 18.39 20.84 12.67
C SER A 643 19.50 19.90 13.17
N LEU A 644 19.70 19.89 14.48
CA LEU A 644 20.73 19.06 15.10
C LEU A 644 20.44 17.57 14.93
N ASP A 645 21.47 16.75 14.81
CA ASP A 645 21.38 15.30 14.78
C ASP A 645 21.05 14.72 16.17
N THR A 646 19.94 15.14 16.74
CA THR A 646 19.41 14.69 18.04
C THR A 646 17.91 14.44 17.95
N PRO A 647 17.31 13.61 18.83
CA PRO A 647 15.88 13.64 19.03
C PRO A 647 15.39 15.04 19.44
N ILE A 648 14.16 15.37 19.12
CA ILE A 648 13.59 16.70 19.38
C ILE A 648 13.33 16.88 20.86
N PRO A 649 13.91 17.87 21.52
CA PRO A 649 13.74 18.06 22.96
C PRO A 649 12.38 18.69 23.30
N PHE A 650 11.86 18.37 24.48
CA PHE A 650 10.59 18.93 24.98
C PHE A 650 10.74 20.37 25.51
N ASN A 651 11.87 20.71 26.12
CA ASN A 651 12.08 22.05 26.67
C ASN A 651 12.22 23.09 25.55
N ILE A 652 11.47 24.19 25.64
CA ILE A 652 11.36 25.22 24.59
C ILE A 652 12.72 25.80 24.19
N GLU A 653 13.62 26.05 25.15
CA GLU A 653 14.95 26.63 24.82
C GLU A 653 15.86 25.60 24.15
N LEU A 654 15.74 24.32 24.51
CA LEU A 654 16.44 23.23 23.83
C LEU A 654 15.86 23.02 22.43
N GLU A 655 14.52 23.08 22.27
CA GLU A 655 13.85 22.96 20.97
C GLU A 655 14.25 24.11 20.02
N LYS A 656 14.33 25.35 20.51
CA LYS A 656 14.85 26.50 19.73
C LYS A 656 16.28 26.27 19.26
N ASN A 657 17.15 25.75 20.13
CA ASN A 657 18.52 25.40 19.77
C ASN A 657 18.59 24.20 18.79
N PHE A 658 17.68 23.24 18.90
CA PHE A 658 17.59 22.13 17.98
C PHE A 658 17.33 22.61 16.55
N LEU A 659 16.38 23.52 16.36
CA LEU A 659 15.91 23.97 15.05
C LEU A 659 17.00 24.60 14.20
N ALA A 660 17.02 24.33 12.90
CA ALA A 660 17.91 24.91 11.89
C ALA A 660 17.94 26.45 11.93
N LYS A 661 16.81 27.07 12.26
CA LYS A 661 16.67 28.54 12.37
C LYS A 661 17.76 29.19 13.22
N SER A 662 18.21 28.53 14.30
CA SER A 662 19.23 29.07 15.20
C SER A 662 20.63 29.16 14.57
N ARG A 663 20.85 28.49 13.43
CA ARG A 663 22.12 28.44 12.68
C ARG A 663 22.05 29.12 11.31
N LEU A 664 20.90 29.73 11.00
CA LEU A 664 20.65 30.33 9.69
C LEU A 664 21.65 31.50 9.42
N ASP A 665 21.80 32.42 10.37
CA ASP A 665 22.69 33.55 10.23
C ASP A 665 24.15 33.11 10.01
N GLU A 666 24.68 32.21 10.84
CA GLU A 666 26.04 31.67 10.68
C GLU A 666 26.23 31.05 9.29
N SER A 667 25.22 30.32 8.79
CA SER A 667 25.27 29.67 7.48
C SER A 667 25.28 30.67 6.32
N VAL A 668 24.49 31.74 6.42
CA VAL A 668 24.43 32.82 5.43
C VAL A 668 25.76 33.62 5.45
N GLN A 669 26.22 34.04 6.62
CA GLN A 669 27.50 34.78 6.75
C GLN A 669 28.68 33.98 6.22
N LYS A 670 28.67 32.66 6.44
CA LYS A 670 29.68 31.77 5.86
C LYS A 670 29.66 31.79 4.33
N LEU A 671 28.49 31.75 3.70
CA LEU A 671 28.37 31.85 2.24
C LEU A 671 28.77 33.23 1.72
N MET A 672 28.45 34.31 2.43
CA MET A 672 28.83 35.65 2.05
C MET A 672 30.37 35.87 2.13
N SER A 673 31.07 35.06 2.90
CA SER A 673 32.54 35.15 3.03
C SER A 673 33.31 34.54 1.84
N TYR A 674 32.69 33.80 0.99
CA TYR A 674 33.23 33.33 -0.27
C TYR A 674 33.07 34.39 -1.38
#